data_d7441eef5d7c5adca1f56e0394243e8b
#
_entry.id   d7441eef5d7c5adca1f56e0394243e8b
#
_cell.length_a   1.000
_cell.length_b   1.000
_cell.length_c   1.000
_cell.angle_alpha   90.00
_cell.angle_beta   90.00
_cell.angle_gamma   90.00
#
_symmetry.space_group_name_H-M   'P 1'
#
loop_
_entity.id
_entity.type
_entity.pdbx_description
1 polymer ?
#
loop_
_entity_poly.entity_id
_entity_poly.type
_entity_poly.pdbx_seq_one_letter_code
_entity_poly.pdbx_strand_id
1 'polypeptide(L)'
;MSAPQISVTLPDGKVLELPEGSTSYNVAAAIGPGLAKAALAGEVDGELWDLHRPLPADVRLRLITERDPEALPLLRHSAAHALATAVRRLRPGAEIGFGPAIDEGFYYDFGVEEPFTPEDLEAFQEEVAKVIEEDFPFERRQVTVDEARELFHDDPLKLERLEEFSHDEVITVYRDGPFLDLCKGPHIPSTGRLKHIKLLSAAGAYWRGDERRQMLQRIYGTAFFKEKELSEHLERLEEAKKRDHRVLGKQLDLFTVDARVGSGLILWQPAGSVVRGEVEAFERELILRHGYDVVYTPHIMSEKIFEISGHLENFKEGMFGAMEVEGARYRPKPMNCPGHICIYESTQRSYRDLPIRYAEFGTVYRYERSGVLHGMLRVRGFTQDDAHVFCTPDQVPQEIRNLLDLVDEMLAAFGYPYQIELATRPEKALGTEDQWDEAVATLAGVLEERGIEYQVDEGGGAFYGPKLDFKLIDAIGRSWQGPTVQLDFNLPERFELEYIGEDNERHRPVMLHRVLVGSMERFIGGLIEHYAGAFPLWLAPEQVRILPIGEDFAASAHEYREQLRSAGIRAEVMERETLSYRIREAEMRKVPYMAVVGEREVEAGTVAVRKRGTGRKQEIVERGRFLDRLLQEIRERVLD
;
A
#
# COMPACT_ATOMS: atom_id res chain seq x y z
N MET A 1 22.31 -57.39 5.68
CA MET A 1 22.75 -56.00 5.46
C MET A 1 21.64 -55.12 5.96
N SER A 2 21.89 -54.21 6.94
CA SER A 2 20.90 -53.20 7.34
C SER A 2 20.55 -52.34 6.11
N ALA A 3 19.28 -52.03 5.92
CA ALA A 3 18.87 -51.11 4.86
C ALA A 3 19.65 -49.78 5.00
N PRO A 4 20.03 -49.12 3.90
CA PRO A 4 20.68 -47.81 3.97
C PRO A 4 19.78 -46.82 4.74
N GLN A 5 20.42 -46.01 5.59
CA GLN A 5 19.74 -45.05 6.46
C GLN A 5 20.18 -43.65 6.11
N ILE A 6 19.32 -42.67 6.37
CA ILE A 6 19.59 -41.25 6.26
C ILE A 6 19.52 -40.60 7.65
N SER A 7 20.34 -39.57 7.91
CA SER A 7 20.35 -38.83 9.16
C SER A 7 19.57 -37.51 8.96
N VAL A 8 18.54 -37.28 9.77
CA VAL A 8 17.73 -36.07 9.73
C VAL A 8 17.93 -35.30 11.02
N THR A 9 18.50 -34.08 10.91
CA THR A 9 18.73 -33.18 12.03
C THR A 9 17.53 -32.22 12.20
N LEU A 10 16.91 -32.26 13.38
CA LEU A 10 15.79 -31.40 13.75
C LEU A 10 16.26 -30.05 14.29
N PRO A 11 15.40 -29.01 14.38
CA PRO A 11 15.77 -27.69 14.89
C PRO A 11 16.30 -27.66 16.32
N ASP A 12 15.91 -28.64 17.16
CA ASP A 12 16.39 -28.82 18.53
C ASP A 12 17.77 -29.51 18.61
N GLY A 13 18.38 -29.81 17.46
CA GLY A 13 19.65 -30.52 17.34
C GLY A 13 19.57 -32.05 17.46
N LYS A 14 18.39 -32.60 17.65
CA LYS A 14 18.19 -34.07 17.69
C LYS A 14 18.35 -34.66 16.29
N VAL A 15 19.10 -35.74 16.19
CA VAL A 15 19.28 -36.50 14.94
C VAL A 15 18.40 -37.76 14.97
N LEU A 16 17.66 -37.97 13.89
CA LEU A 16 16.86 -39.18 13.67
C LEU A 16 17.46 -39.99 12.51
N GLU A 17 17.68 -41.29 12.75
CA GLU A 17 18.09 -42.23 11.72
C GLU A 17 16.84 -42.90 11.13
N LEU A 18 16.64 -42.78 9.84
CA LEU A 18 15.48 -43.29 9.12
C LEU A 18 15.91 -44.06 7.86
N PRO A 19 15.10 -44.99 7.38
CA PRO A 19 15.40 -45.67 6.11
C PRO A 19 15.56 -44.71 4.95
N GLU A 20 16.45 -45.00 4.00
CA GLU A 20 16.55 -44.27 2.74
C GLU A 20 15.19 -44.21 2.01
N GLY A 21 14.86 -43.05 1.42
CA GLY A 21 13.56 -42.79 0.81
C GLY A 21 12.48 -42.33 1.79
N SER A 22 12.82 -42.17 3.08
CA SER A 22 11.90 -41.56 4.06
C SER A 22 11.58 -40.10 3.66
N THR A 23 10.39 -39.66 4.04
CA THR A 23 9.83 -38.34 3.72
C THR A 23 9.69 -37.51 4.99
N SER A 24 9.42 -36.21 4.86
CA SER A 24 9.07 -35.33 5.99
C SER A 24 7.89 -35.90 6.80
N TYR A 25 6.94 -36.56 6.15
CA TYR A 25 5.85 -37.27 6.83
C TYR A 25 6.35 -38.41 7.74
N ASN A 26 7.32 -39.21 7.26
CA ASN A 26 7.89 -40.30 8.07
C ASN A 26 8.62 -39.77 9.30
N VAL A 27 9.31 -38.63 9.17
CA VAL A 27 9.93 -37.91 10.30
C VAL A 27 8.87 -37.43 11.29
N ALA A 28 7.80 -36.80 10.80
CA ALA A 28 6.69 -36.36 11.65
C ALA A 28 6.03 -37.53 12.39
N ALA A 29 5.83 -38.66 11.71
CA ALA A 29 5.26 -39.87 12.30
C ALA A 29 6.18 -40.50 13.35
N ALA A 30 7.50 -40.50 13.14
CA ALA A 30 8.48 -40.96 14.11
C ALA A 30 8.52 -40.12 15.39
N ILE A 31 8.25 -38.79 15.27
CA ILE A 31 8.14 -37.89 16.42
C ILE A 31 6.81 -38.11 17.16
N GLY A 32 5.70 -38.23 16.42
CA GLY A 32 4.41 -38.53 17.02
C GLY A 32 3.21 -38.37 16.08
N PRO A 33 2.12 -39.12 16.34
CA PRO A 33 0.95 -39.14 15.44
C PRO A 33 0.22 -37.80 15.32
N GLY A 34 0.29 -36.97 16.36
CA GLY A 34 -0.28 -35.60 16.34
C GLY A 34 0.44 -34.68 15.34
N LEU A 35 1.78 -34.78 15.32
CA LEU A 35 2.61 -33.98 14.40
C LEU A 35 2.47 -34.50 12.96
N ALA A 36 2.42 -35.82 12.75
CA ALA A 36 2.16 -36.40 11.44
C ALA A 36 0.83 -35.92 10.84
N LYS A 37 -0.20 -35.76 11.67
CA LYS A 37 -1.51 -35.23 11.25
C LYS A 37 -1.46 -33.72 10.99
N ALA A 38 -0.65 -32.95 11.74
CA ALA A 38 -0.58 -31.51 11.65
C ALA A 38 0.38 -31.00 10.56
N ALA A 39 1.36 -31.79 10.16
CA ALA A 39 2.36 -31.42 9.18
C ALA A 39 1.74 -31.18 7.79
N LEU A 40 2.19 -30.10 7.14
CA LEU A 40 1.77 -29.67 5.81
C LEU A 40 2.89 -29.78 4.78
N ALA A 41 4.13 -29.50 5.19
CA ALA A 41 5.33 -29.52 4.36
C ALA A 41 6.57 -29.75 5.24
N GLY A 42 7.74 -29.87 4.63
CA GLY A 42 9.04 -29.81 5.29
C GLY A 42 9.89 -28.67 4.74
N GLU A 43 10.62 -28.00 5.60
CA GLU A 43 11.72 -27.13 5.18
C GLU A 43 13.01 -27.93 5.29
N VAL A 44 13.60 -28.22 4.14
CA VAL A 44 14.80 -29.05 3.99
C VAL A 44 15.96 -28.16 3.61
N ASP A 45 16.94 -28.02 4.50
CA ASP A 45 18.11 -27.14 4.29
C ASP A 45 17.76 -25.70 3.85
N GLY A 46 16.62 -25.18 4.34
CA GLY A 46 16.12 -23.82 4.04
C GLY A 46 15.17 -23.73 2.85
N GLU A 47 14.88 -24.83 2.15
CA GLU A 47 13.89 -24.89 1.06
C GLU A 47 12.61 -25.60 1.47
N LEU A 48 11.46 -25.08 1.08
CA LEU A 48 10.16 -25.73 1.31
C LEU A 48 9.95 -26.89 0.32
N TRP A 49 9.63 -28.05 0.88
CA TRP A 49 9.36 -29.29 0.14
C TRP A 49 8.00 -29.88 0.49
N ASP A 50 7.40 -30.58 -0.47
CA ASP A 50 6.19 -31.36 -0.22
C ASP A 50 6.42 -32.39 0.88
N LEU A 51 5.40 -32.58 1.72
CA LEU A 51 5.45 -33.48 2.88
C LEU A 51 5.86 -34.91 2.53
N HIS A 52 5.47 -35.38 1.35
CA HIS A 52 5.70 -36.73 0.86
C HIS A 52 6.87 -36.85 -0.13
N ARG A 53 7.63 -35.80 -0.34
CA ARG A 53 8.85 -35.83 -1.16
C ARG A 53 9.96 -36.59 -0.40
N PRO A 54 10.62 -37.61 -1.02
CA PRO A 54 11.73 -38.33 -0.40
C PRO A 54 12.88 -37.37 -0.03
N LEU A 55 13.38 -37.51 1.19
CA LEU A 55 14.49 -36.72 1.70
C LEU A 55 15.82 -37.26 1.18
N PRO A 56 16.79 -36.42 0.81
CA PRO A 56 18.17 -36.82 0.56
C PRO A 56 18.87 -37.24 1.85
N ALA A 57 20.07 -37.79 1.74
CA ALA A 57 20.87 -38.14 2.91
C ALA A 57 21.36 -36.90 3.65
N ASP A 58 21.41 -36.96 4.98
CA ASP A 58 22.05 -35.99 5.88
C ASP A 58 21.53 -34.56 5.73
N VAL A 59 20.24 -34.35 6.07
CA VAL A 59 19.55 -33.06 5.93
C VAL A 59 19.16 -32.45 7.27
N ARG A 60 18.98 -31.13 7.27
CA ARG A 60 18.27 -30.37 8.32
C ARG A 60 16.81 -30.25 7.91
N LEU A 61 15.90 -30.60 8.82
CA LEU A 61 14.47 -30.58 8.55
C LEU A 61 13.71 -29.83 9.63
N ARG A 62 12.95 -28.81 9.25
CA ARG A 62 11.88 -28.20 10.04
C ARG A 62 10.52 -28.59 9.46
N LEU A 63 9.64 -29.13 10.27
CA LEU A 63 8.28 -29.47 9.85
C LEU A 63 7.37 -28.25 9.91
N ILE A 64 6.67 -27.99 8.82
CA ILE A 64 5.74 -26.87 8.68
C ILE A 64 4.33 -27.33 9.06
N THR A 65 3.70 -26.58 9.95
CA THR A 65 2.32 -26.79 10.42
C THR A 65 1.50 -25.51 10.21
N GLU A 66 0.20 -25.55 10.47
CA GLU A 66 -0.68 -24.36 10.34
C GLU A 66 -0.27 -23.14 11.20
N ARG A 67 0.69 -23.32 12.12
CA ARG A 67 1.19 -22.26 13.01
C ARG A 67 2.38 -21.50 12.43
N ASP A 68 2.99 -22.05 11.41
CA ASP A 68 4.18 -21.49 10.78
C ASP A 68 3.77 -20.46 9.71
N PRO A 69 4.52 -19.36 9.55
CA PRO A 69 4.16 -18.29 8.59
C PRO A 69 4.09 -18.78 7.14
N GLU A 70 4.88 -19.78 6.79
CA GLU A 70 4.91 -20.36 5.43
C GLU A 70 3.65 -21.20 5.11
N ALA A 71 2.88 -21.60 6.11
CA ALA A 71 1.74 -22.48 5.92
C ALA A 71 0.58 -21.84 5.16
N LEU A 72 0.31 -20.55 5.42
CA LEU A 72 -0.80 -19.85 4.79
C LEU A 72 -0.58 -19.61 3.29
N PRO A 73 0.59 -19.15 2.83
CA PRO A 73 0.92 -19.11 1.40
C PRO A 73 0.81 -20.48 0.71
N LEU A 74 1.27 -21.54 1.37
CA LEU A 74 1.17 -22.91 0.87
C LEU A 74 -0.28 -23.37 0.71
N LEU A 75 -1.15 -23.07 1.70
CA LEU A 75 -2.58 -23.33 1.65
C LEU A 75 -3.23 -22.60 0.47
N ARG A 76 -2.93 -21.32 0.29
CA ARG A 76 -3.46 -20.45 -0.78
C ARG A 76 -3.03 -20.92 -2.16
N HIS A 77 -1.77 -21.31 -2.32
CA HIS A 77 -1.27 -21.89 -3.57
C HIS A 77 -2.03 -23.19 -3.92
N SER A 78 -2.24 -24.05 -2.95
CA SER A 78 -3.00 -25.29 -3.16
C SER A 78 -4.49 -25.03 -3.43
N ALA A 79 -5.07 -23.98 -2.83
CA ALA A 79 -6.43 -23.56 -3.12
C ALA A 79 -6.59 -23.04 -4.56
N ALA A 80 -5.56 -22.40 -5.14
CA ALA A 80 -5.54 -21.98 -6.54
C ALA A 80 -5.66 -23.20 -7.48
N HIS A 81 -5.00 -24.30 -7.18
CA HIS A 81 -5.14 -25.56 -7.95
C HIS A 81 -6.54 -26.18 -7.81
N ALA A 82 -7.13 -26.19 -6.60
CA ALA A 82 -8.50 -26.66 -6.43
C ALA A 82 -9.51 -25.82 -7.24
N LEU A 83 -9.29 -24.51 -7.34
CA LEU A 83 -10.06 -23.63 -8.24
C LEU A 83 -9.85 -24.01 -9.71
N ALA A 84 -8.61 -24.23 -10.14
CA ALA A 84 -8.32 -24.60 -11.53
C ALA A 84 -8.96 -25.95 -11.89
N THR A 85 -8.94 -26.92 -10.98
CA THR A 85 -9.65 -28.20 -11.11
C THR A 85 -11.15 -27.99 -11.29
N ALA A 86 -11.77 -27.14 -10.47
CA ALA A 86 -13.21 -26.83 -10.56
C ALA A 86 -13.57 -26.14 -11.87
N VAL A 87 -12.79 -25.14 -12.28
CA VAL A 87 -13.02 -24.42 -13.56
C VAL A 87 -12.86 -25.37 -14.74
N ARG A 88 -11.83 -26.21 -14.79
CA ARG A 88 -11.60 -27.17 -15.87
C ARG A 88 -12.75 -28.19 -15.99
N ARG A 89 -13.36 -28.59 -14.87
CA ARG A 89 -14.54 -29.49 -14.86
C ARG A 89 -15.77 -28.85 -15.46
N LEU A 90 -16.05 -27.60 -15.09
CA LEU A 90 -17.26 -26.89 -15.54
C LEU A 90 -17.07 -26.18 -16.89
N ARG A 91 -15.83 -25.89 -17.26
CA ARG A 91 -15.42 -25.24 -18.51
C ARG A 91 -14.24 -26.01 -19.13
N PRO A 92 -14.46 -27.19 -19.73
CA PRO A 92 -13.38 -28.03 -20.27
C PRO A 92 -12.49 -27.35 -21.33
N GLY A 93 -13.03 -26.35 -22.04
CA GLY A 93 -12.29 -25.56 -23.04
C GLY A 93 -11.50 -24.38 -22.49
N ALA A 94 -11.51 -24.13 -21.18
CA ALA A 94 -10.73 -23.05 -20.59
C ALA A 94 -9.23 -23.34 -20.70
N GLU A 95 -8.45 -22.41 -21.25
CA GLU A 95 -6.99 -22.44 -21.23
C GLU A 95 -6.50 -22.10 -19.82
N ILE A 96 -5.49 -22.78 -19.35
CA ILE A 96 -5.01 -22.67 -17.96
C ILE A 96 -3.76 -21.80 -17.89
N GLY A 97 -3.86 -20.62 -17.27
CA GLY A 97 -2.75 -19.72 -17.01
C GLY A 97 -1.93 -20.08 -15.76
N PHE A 98 -1.86 -19.16 -14.80
CA PHE A 98 -1.16 -19.35 -13.51
C PHE A 98 -2.03 -19.00 -12.33
N GLY A 99 -1.70 -19.60 -11.18
CA GLY A 99 -2.37 -19.39 -9.92
C GLY A 99 -1.43 -19.23 -8.73
N PRO A 100 -0.71 -18.10 -8.57
CA PRO A 100 0.12 -17.89 -7.39
C PRO A 100 -0.71 -17.53 -6.15
N ALA A 101 -0.15 -17.83 -4.98
CA ALA A 101 -0.57 -17.19 -3.74
C ALA A 101 -0.15 -15.71 -3.75
N ILE A 102 -0.97 -14.88 -3.12
CA ILE A 102 -0.72 -13.47 -2.85
C ILE A 102 -0.98 -13.19 -1.37
N ASP A 103 -0.58 -12.02 -0.87
CA ASP A 103 -0.63 -11.69 0.57
C ASP A 103 -2.00 -11.89 1.22
N GLU A 104 -3.10 -11.57 0.53
CA GLU A 104 -4.45 -11.71 1.07
C GLU A 104 -5.26 -12.88 0.50
N GLY A 105 -4.66 -13.71 -0.36
CA GLY A 105 -5.38 -14.81 -0.99
C GLY A 105 -4.60 -15.50 -2.09
N PHE A 106 -5.27 -15.76 -3.19
CA PHE A 106 -4.71 -16.33 -4.41
C PHE A 106 -5.50 -15.84 -5.62
N TYR A 107 -4.96 -16.00 -6.80
CA TYR A 107 -5.74 -15.90 -8.02
C TYR A 107 -5.40 -17.04 -8.98
N TYR A 108 -6.20 -17.18 -10.02
CA TYR A 108 -5.88 -18.03 -11.16
C TYR A 108 -6.39 -17.41 -12.45
N ASP A 109 -5.56 -17.47 -13.50
CA ASP A 109 -5.84 -16.89 -14.83
C ASP A 109 -6.34 -17.96 -15.79
N PHE A 110 -7.41 -17.65 -16.52
CA PHE A 110 -8.06 -18.54 -17.48
C PHE A 110 -8.26 -17.84 -18.82
N GLY A 111 -7.87 -18.50 -19.92
CA GLY A 111 -8.26 -18.11 -21.26
C GLY A 111 -9.65 -18.68 -21.59
N VAL A 112 -10.62 -17.82 -21.80
CA VAL A 112 -12.00 -18.19 -22.13
C VAL A 112 -12.57 -17.25 -23.20
N GLU A 113 -13.48 -17.75 -24.02
CA GLU A 113 -14.14 -16.94 -25.05
C GLU A 113 -15.13 -15.94 -24.45
N GLU A 114 -15.90 -16.36 -23.44
CA GLU A 114 -16.87 -15.51 -22.74
C GLU A 114 -16.40 -15.21 -21.32
N PRO A 115 -16.47 -13.93 -20.86
CA PRO A 115 -16.13 -13.57 -19.48
C PRO A 115 -16.97 -14.32 -18.46
N PHE A 116 -16.38 -14.63 -17.32
CA PHE A 116 -17.10 -15.25 -16.22
C PHE A 116 -18.12 -14.30 -15.59
N THR A 117 -19.30 -14.85 -15.31
CA THR A 117 -20.41 -14.16 -14.65
C THR A 117 -20.38 -14.40 -13.13
N PRO A 118 -21.14 -13.63 -12.32
CA PRO A 118 -21.33 -13.94 -10.91
C PRO A 118 -21.89 -15.35 -10.65
N GLU A 119 -22.77 -15.84 -11.52
CA GLU A 119 -23.36 -17.19 -11.45
C GLU A 119 -22.30 -18.27 -11.71
N ASP A 120 -21.36 -18.02 -12.62
CA ASP A 120 -20.21 -18.90 -12.83
C ASP A 120 -19.37 -19.00 -11.56
N LEU A 121 -19.15 -17.87 -10.89
CA LEU A 121 -18.35 -17.84 -9.65
C LEU A 121 -18.99 -18.65 -8.53
N GLU A 122 -20.32 -18.59 -8.41
CA GLU A 122 -21.08 -19.44 -7.47
C GLU A 122 -20.95 -20.92 -7.83
N ALA A 123 -21.11 -21.26 -9.11
CA ALA A 123 -20.95 -22.65 -9.58
C ALA A 123 -19.52 -23.17 -9.34
N PHE A 124 -18.48 -22.34 -9.56
CA PHE A 124 -17.10 -22.73 -9.26
C PHE A 124 -16.88 -22.91 -7.77
N GLN A 125 -17.49 -22.06 -6.92
CA GLN A 125 -17.40 -22.21 -5.46
C GLN A 125 -18.00 -23.54 -4.99
N GLU A 126 -19.15 -23.96 -5.54
CA GLU A 126 -19.75 -25.24 -5.24
C GLU A 126 -18.88 -26.43 -5.74
N GLU A 127 -18.28 -26.30 -6.91
CA GLU A 127 -17.42 -27.35 -7.46
C GLU A 127 -16.09 -27.46 -6.69
N VAL A 128 -15.52 -26.36 -6.22
CA VAL A 128 -14.36 -26.36 -5.30
C VAL A 128 -14.69 -27.14 -4.03
N ALA A 129 -15.88 -26.98 -3.47
CA ALA A 129 -16.30 -27.76 -2.29
C ALA A 129 -16.30 -29.27 -2.58
N LYS A 130 -16.72 -29.72 -3.77
CA LYS A 130 -16.66 -31.13 -4.18
C LYS A 130 -15.21 -31.62 -4.34
N VAL A 131 -14.33 -30.82 -4.95
CA VAL A 131 -12.90 -31.14 -5.07
C VAL A 131 -12.26 -31.33 -3.69
N ILE A 132 -12.67 -30.52 -2.70
CA ILE A 132 -12.22 -30.68 -1.31
C ILE A 132 -12.74 -31.97 -0.68
N GLU A 133 -14.02 -32.31 -0.88
CA GLU A 133 -14.63 -33.56 -0.35
C GLU A 133 -14.01 -34.82 -0.96
N GLU A 134 -13.56 -34.75 -2.21
CA GLU A 134 -12.88 -35.84 -2.91
C GLU A 134 -11.47 -36.15 -2.37
N ASP A 135 -10.87 -35.23 -1.63
CA ASP A 135 -9.57 -35.34 -0.92
C ASP A 135 -8.43 -35.85 -1.79
N PHE A 136 -8.23 -35.27 -2.97
CA PHE A 136 -7.16 -35.67 -3.88
C PHE A 136 -5.78 -35.33 -3.31
N PRO A 137 -4.80 -36.28 -3.35
CA PRO A 137 -3.42 -35.96 -3.03
C PRO A 137 -2.81 -35.03 -4.10
N PHE A 138 -1.92 -34.15 -3.68
CA PHE A 138 -1.06 -33.39 -4.61
C PHE A 138 0.16 -34.25 -4.95
N GLU A 139 0.17 -34.77 -6.17
CA GLU A 139 1.22 -35.67 -6.67
C GLU A 139 2.23 -34.92 -7.50
N ARG A 140 3.45 -34.76 -6.97
CA ARG A 140 4.59 -34.12 -7.64
C ARG A 140 5.29 -35.11 -8.59
N ARG A 141 5.52 -34.67 -9.83
CA ARG A 141 6.32 -35.41 -10.82
C ARG A 141 7.34 -34.49 -11.48
N GLN A 142 8.57 -34.98 -11.65
CA GLN A 142 9.57 -34.35 -12.49
C GLN A 142 9.45 -34.87 -13.92
N VAL A 143 9.51 -33.97 -14.89
CA VAL A 143 9.42 -34.27 -16.31
C VAL A 143 10.43 -33.41 -17.08
N THR A 144 10.82 -33.86 -18.25
CA THR A 144 11.57 -33.03 -19.20
C THR A 144 10.63 -32.02 -19.86
N VAL A 145 11.20 -30.97 -20.46
CA VAL A 145 10.41 -29.98 -21.21
C VAL A 145 9.65 -30.63 -22.36
N ASP A 146 10.24 -31.63 -23.04
CA ASP A 146 9.58 -32.33 -24.14
C ASP A 146 8.40 -33.21 -23.65
N GLU A 147 8.58 -33.93 -22.54
CA GLU A 147 7.45 -34.63 -21.90
C GLU A 147 6.34 -33.68 -21.47
N ALA A 148 6.69 -32.48 -20.94
CA ALA A 148 5.70 -31.48 -20.57
C ALA A 148 4.94 -30.93 -21.79
N ARG A 149 5.59 -30.74 -22.92
CA ARG A 149 4.93 -30.33 -24.17
C ARG A 149 3.91 -31.38 -24.65
N GLU A 150 4.21 -32.65 -24.47
CA GLU A 150 3.24 -33.70 -24.77
C GLU A 150 2.06 -33.70 -23.80
N LEU A 151 2.32 -33.46 -22.51
CA LEU A 151 1.29 -33.42 -21.46
C LEU A 151 0.34 -32.22 -21.61
N PHE A 152 0.84 -31.09 -22.06
CA PHE A 152 0.09 -29.82 -22.21
C PHE A 152 -0.17 -29.45 -23.67
N HIS A 153 -0.17 -30.41 -24.60
CA HIS A 153 -0.28 -30.19 -26.04
C HIS A 153 -1.57 -29.43 -26.46
N ASP A 154 -2.60 -29.49 -25.64
CA ASP A 154 -3.90 -28.82 -25.85
C ASP A 154 -4.07 -27.51 -25.04
N ASP A 155 -3.00 -27.04 -24.36
CA ASP A 155 -3.04 -25.82 -23.55
C ASP A 155 -2.00 -24.78 -24.03
N PRO A 156 -2.43 -23.82 -24.89
CA PRO A 156 -1.53 -22.85 -25.50
C PRO A 156 -0.74 -22.00 -24.50
N LEU A 157 -1.35 -21.63 -23.36
CA LEU A 157 -0.70 -20.80 -22.34
C LEU A 157 0.44 -21.57 -21.64
N LYS A 158 0.27 -22.87 -21.41
CA LYS A 158 1.32 -23.73 -20.86
C LYS A 158 2.42 -23.98 -21.87
N LEU A 159 2.10 -24.20 -23.14
CA LEU A 159 3.08 -24.36 -24.21
C LEU A 159 3.96 -23.11 -24.36
N GLU A 160 3.36 -21.91 -24.35
CA GLU A 160 4.12 -20.65 -24.39
C GLU A 160 5.06 -20.53 -23.17
N ARG A 161 4.60 -20.96 -21.98
CA ARG A 161 5.46 -20.95 -20.77
C ARG A 161 6.65 -21.87 -20.91
N LEU A 162 6.46 -23.05 -21.54
CA LEU A 162 7.53 -24.02 -21.77
C LEU A 162 8.62 -23.53 -22.72
N GLU A 163 8.37 -22.51 -23.55
CA GLU A 163 9.37 -21.90 -24.42
C GLU A 163 10.49 -21.16 -23.63
N GLU A 164 10.25 -20.84 -22.37
CA GLU A 164 11.23 -20.15 -21.51
C GLU A 164 12.29 -21.09 -20.93
N PHE A 165 12.06 -22.40 -20.98
CA PHE A 165 12.95 -23.42 -20.44
C PHE A 165 13.83 -24.03 -21.53
N SER A 166 15.04 -24.42 -21.18
CA SER A 166 15.91 -25.18 -22.09
C SER A 166 15.38 -26.59 -22.29
N HIS A 167 15.63 -27.21 -23.45
CA HIS A 167 15.12 -28.55 -23.78
C HIS A 167 15.51 -29.63 -22.75
N ASP A 168 16.70 -29.53 -22.18
CA ASP A 168 17.26 -30.50 -21.22
C ASP A 168 16.90 -30.17 -19.77
N GLU A 169 16.15 -29.08 -19.52
CA GLU A 169 15.78 -28.66 -18.18
C GLU A 169 14.72 -29.60 -17.58
N VAL A 170 14.90 -29.96 -16.31
CA VAL A 170 13.93 -30.78 -15.57
C VAL A 170 13.01 -29.84 -14.80
N ILE A 171 11.74 -29.92 -15.14
CA ILE A 171 10.68 -29.11 -14.55
C ILE A 171 9.73 -29.98 -13.74
N THR A 172 8.83 -29.35 -12.98
CA THR A 172 7.86 -30.06 -12.15
C THR A 172 6.44 -29.83 -12.62
N VAL A 173 5.65 -30.92 -12.55
CA VAL A 173 4.20 -30.89 -12.73
C VAL A 173 3.53 -31.45 -11.49
N TYR A 174 2.34 -30.99 -11.19
CA TYR A 174 1.53 -31.47 -10.08
C TYR A 174 0.17 -31.93 -10.59
N ARG A 175 -0.29 -33.05 -10.01
CA ARG A 175 -1.60 -33.61 -10.29
C ARG A 175 -2.43 -33.60 -9.02
N ASP A 176 -3.66 -33.13 -9.11
CA ASP A 176 -4.70 -33.29 -8.10
C ASP A 176 -5.96 -33.88 -8.76
N GLY A 177 -6.15 -35.17 -8.57
CA GLY A 177 -7.19 -35.93 -9.25
C GLY A 177 -7.05 -35.90 -10.78
N PRO A 178 -8.07 -35.44 -11.52
CA PRO A 178 -8.01 -35.37 -12.99
C PRO A 178 -7.18 -34.18 -13.53
N PHE A 179 -6.91 -33.17 -12.71
CA PHE A 179 -6.21 -31.96 -13.11
C PHE A 179 -4.70 -32.14 -13.05
N LEU A 180 -3.99 -31.60 -14.05
CA LEU A 180 -2.53 -31.57 -14.12
C LEU A 180 -2.08 -30.16 -14.40
N ASP A 181 -1.10 -29.67 -13.65
CA ASP A 181 -0.56 -28.33 -13.82
C ASP A 181 0.97 -28.28 -13.92
N LEU A 182 1.48 -27.32 -14.66
CA LEU A 182 2.89 -26.94 -14.68
C LEU A 182 3.17 -26.03 -13.48
N CYS A 183 3.77 -26.56 -12.44
CA CYS A 183 3.93 -25.88 -11.15
C CYS A 183 5.24 -26.24 -10.46
N LYS A 184 5.84 -25.26 -9.77
CA LYS A 184 7.05 -25.49 -8.95
C LYS A 184 6.75 -26.15 -7.60
N GLY A 185 5.53 -25.98 -7.10
CA GLY A 185 5.18 -26.37 -5.73
C GLY A 185 5.89 -25.51 -4.66
N PRO A 186 5.96 -26.01 -3.40
CA PRO A 186 5.25 -27.19 -2.92
C PRO A 186 3.76 -26.97 -2.68
N HIS A 187 3.05 -28.05 -2.35
CA HIS A 187 1.63 -28.04 -2.00
C HIS A 187 1.39 -28.67 -0.63
N ILE A 188 0.20 -28.40 -0.04
CA ILE A 188 -0.29 -29.16 1.10
C ILE A 188 -0.56 -30.61 0.67
N PRO A 189 -0.66 -31.57 1.62
CA PRO A 189 -0.74 -33.02 1.27
C PRO A 189 -1.90 -33.41 0.37
N SER A 190 -3.08 -32.77 0.53
CA SER A 190 -4.27 -33.09 -0.27
C SER A 190 -5.28 -31.96 -0.29
N THR A 191 -6.21 -31.98 -1.25
CA THR A 191 -7.31 -31.01 -1.36
C THR A 191 -8.23 -31.04 -0.14
N GLY A 192 -8.40 -32.17 0.54
CA GLY A 192 -9.19 -32.32 1.77
C GLY A 192 -8.65 -31.54 2.98
N ARG A 193 -7.42 -30.99 2.89
CA ARG A 193 -6.87 -30.07 3.89
C ARG A 193 -7.35 -28.63 3.69
N LEU A 194 -7.93 -28.29 2.54
CA LEU A 194 -8.54 -27.02 2.22
C LEU A 194 -9.95 -26.98 2.83
N LYS A 195 -10.21 -26.15 3.84
CA LYS A 195 -11.53 -26.15 4.52
C LYS A 195 -12.31 -24.86 4.36
N HIS A 196 -11.63 -23.75 4.39
CA HIS A 196 -12.24 -22.43 4.45
C HIS A 196 -11.74 -21.59 3.27
N ILE A 197 -12.36 -21.84 2.08
CA ILE A 197 -12.08 -21.14 0.82
C ILE A 197 -13.27 -20.28 0.42
N LYS A 198 -13.00 -19.07 -0.06
CA LYS A 198 -13.99 -18.21 -0.70
C LYS A 198 -13.46 -17.65 -1.99
N LEU A 199 -14.21 -17.82 -3.08
CA LEU A 199 -14.00 -17.10 -4.33
C LEU A 199 -14.59 -15.70 -4.19
N LEU A 200 -13.84 -14.67 -4.58
CA LEU A 200 -14.16 -13.27 -4.27
C LEU A 200 -14.68 -12.51 -5.49
N SER A 201 -14.01 -12.61 -6.63
CA SER A 201 -14.37 -11.87 -7.84
C SER A 201 -13.69 -12.46 -9.07
N ALA A 202 -14.24 -12.12 -10.25
CA ALA A 202 -13.59 -12.33 -11.53
C ALA A 202 -13.32 -10.98 -12.19
N ALA A 203 -12.16 -10.83 -12.85
CA ALA A 203 -11.74 -9.61 -13.55
C ALA A 203 -10.92 -9.96 -14.79
N GLY A 204 -10.93 -9.06 -15.79
CA GLY A 204 -10.03 -9.15 -16.94
C GLY A 204 -8.58 -8.88 -16.51
N ALA A 205 -7.65 -9.68 -17.02
CA ALA A 205 -6.21 -9.48 -16.83
C ALA A 205 -5.47 -9.82 -18.12
N TYR A 206 -4.53 -8.95 -18.53
CA TYR A 206 -3.72 -9.26 -19.70
C TYR A 206 -2.67 -10.32 -19.38
N TRP A 207 -2.49 -11.28 -20.29
CA TRP A 207 -1.46 -12.30 -20.16
C TRP A 207 -0.09 -11.67 -19.90
N ARG A 208 0.54 -12.05 -18.79
CA ARG A 208 1.83 -11.49 -18.32
C ARG A 208 1.84 -9.97 -18.12
N GLY A 209 0.68 -9.36 -17.93
CA GLY A 209 0.56 -7.91 -17.74
C GLY A 209 0.82 -7.07 -19.00
N ASP A 210 0.92 -7.67 -20.19
CA ASP A 210 1.13 -6.98 -21.46
C ASP A 210 -0.23 -6.74 -22.15
N GLU A 211 -0.67 -5.48 -22.24
CA GLU A 211 -1.92 -5.07 -22.88
C GLU A 211 -2.05 -5.41 -24.39
N ARG A 212 -0.92 -5.76 -25.02
CA ARG A 212 -0.88 -6.21 -26.42
C ARG A 212 -1.19 -7.70 -26.58
N ARG A 213 -1.26 -8.44 -25.48
CA ARG A 213 -1.52 -9.87 -25.45
C ARG A 213 -2.98 -10.17 -25.15
N GLN A 214 -3.34 -11.47 -25.19
CA GLN A 214 -4.67 -11.96 -24.89
C GLN A 214 -5.16 -11.48 -23.52
N MET A 215 -6.41 -11.05 -23.45
CA MET A 215 -7.08 -10.79 -22.20
C MET A 215 -7.63 -12.10 -21.63
N LEU A 216 -7.19 -12.43 -20.44
CA LEU A 216 -7.62 -13.59 -19.66
C LEU A 216 -8.67 -13.16 -18.62
N GLN A 217 -9.37 -14.14 -18.06
CA GLN A 217 -10.22 -13.96 -16.90
C GLN A 217 -9.49 -14.43 -15.65
N ARG A 218 -9.27 -13.51 -14.72
CA ARG A 218 -8.62 -13.77 -13.44
C ARG A 218 -9.68 -13.93 -12.35
N ILE A 219 -9.70 -15.09 -11.70
CA ILE A 219 -10.55 -15.33 -10.53
C ILE A 219 -9.69 -15.14 -9.28
N TYR A 220 -10.13 -14.26 -8.39
CA TYR A 220 -9.54 -14.05 -7.07
C TYR A 220 -10.28 -14.89 -6.03
N GLY A 221 -9.51 -15.46 -5.11
CA GLY A 221 -10.03 -16.20 -3.97
C GLY A 221 -9.14 -16.03 -2.74
N THR A 222 -9.63 -16.50 -1.60
CA THR A 222 -8.85 -16.54 -0.37
C THR A 222 -9.09 -17.86 0.36
N ALA A 223 -8.11 -18.27 1.18
CA ALA A 223 -8.19 -19.48 1.99
C ALA A 223 -7.56 -19.25 3.35
N PHE A 224 -8.15 -19.87 4.39
CA PHE A 224 -7.69 -19.82 5.77
C PHE A 224 -7.82 -21.21 6.43
N PHE A 225 -7.04 -21.44 7.49
CA PHE A 225 -7.12 -22.68 8.26
C PHE A 225 -8.37 -22.74 9.15
N LYS A 226 -8.91 -21.59 9.57
CA LYS A 226 -10.07 -21.47 10.45
C LYS A 226 -11.18 -20.62 9.85
N GLU A 227 -12.42 -21.04 10.09
CA GLU A 227 -13.62 -20.33 9.65
C GLU A 227 -13.67 -18.88 10.20
N LYS A 228 -13.26 -18.70 11.46
CA LYS A 228 -13.21 -17.38 12.10
C LYS A 228 -12.28 -16.43 11.32
N GLU A 229 -11.10 -16.88 10.93
CA GLU A 229 -10.13 -16.08 10.16
C GLU A 229 -10.69 -15.68 8.79
N LEU A 230 -11.39 -16.62 8.11
CA LEU A 230 -12.08 -16.31 6.86
C LEU A 230 -13.20 -15.28 7.07
N SER A 231 -14.05 -15.46 8.10
CA SER A 231 -15.16 -14.54 8.38
C SER A 231 -14.64 -13.12 8.68
N GLU A 232 -13.63 -12.99 9.53
CA GLU A 232 -13.01 -11.71 9.87
C GLU A 232 -12.39 -11.04 8.62
N HIS A 233 -11.76 -11.83 7.74
CA HIS A 233 -11.23 -11.33 6.48
C HIS A 233 -12.34 -10.82 5.55
N LEU A 234 -13.43 -11.57 5.39
CA LEU A 234 -14.56 -11.16 4.56
C LEU A 234 -15.26 -9.91 5.11
N GLU A 235 -15.44 -9.80 6.41
CA GLU A 235 -15.97 -8.60 7.06
C GLU A 235 -15.08 -7.39 6.79
N ARG A 236 -13.74 -7.57 6.88
CA ARG A 236 -12.76 -6.51 6.56
C ARG A 236 -12.84 -6.08 5.09
N LEU A 237 -13.01 -7.03 4.15
CA LEU A 237 -13.19 -6.70 2.74
C LEU A 237 -14.49 -5.92 2.46
N GLU A 238 -15.59 -6.31 3.10
CA GLU A 238 -16.85 -5.56 2.96
C GLU A 238 -16.77 -4.16 3.58
N GLU A 239 -16.09 -4.03 4.72
CA GLU A 239 -15.84 -2.71 5.31
C GLU A 239 -14.93 -1.85 4.42
N ALA A 240 -13.89 -2.45 3.80
CA ALA A 240 -13.04 -1.76 2.83
C ALA A 240 -13.83 -1.21 1.63
N LYS A 241 -14.80 -1.97 1.10
CA LYS A 241 -15.67 -1.49 0.00
C LYS A 241 -16.52 -0.28 0.42
N LYS A 242 -17.04 -0.26 1.65
CA LYS A 242 -17.82 0.87 2.18
C LYS A 242 -16.98 2.12 2.36
N ARG A 243 -15.67 1.94 2.63
CA ARG A 243 -14.71 3.03 2.87
C ARG A 243 -14.02 3.51 1.59
N ASP A 244 -14.24 2.85 0.45
CA ASP A 244 -13.58 3.17 -0.81
C ASP A 244 -13.66 4.69 -1.12
N HIS A 245 -12.50 5.34 -1.20
CA HIS A 245 -12.40 6.78 -1.45
C HIS A 245 -13.05 7.23 -2.75
N ARG A 246 -13.18 6.35 -3.76
CA ARG A 246 -13.83 6.66 -5.04
C ARG A 246 -15.35 6.78 -4.87
N VAL A 247 -15.93 5.96 -3.98
CA VAL A 247 -17.35 6.01 -3.65
C VAL A 247 -17.64 7.17 -2.72
N LEU A 248 -16.91 7.26 -1.61
CA LEU A 248 -17.08 8.33 -0.63
C LEU A 248 -16.73 9.71 -1.19
N GLY A 249 -15.66 9.80 -1.99
CA GLY A 249 -15.26 11.04 -2.65
C GLY A 249 -16.35 11.61 -3.54
N LYS A 250 -17.06 10.75 -4.30
CA LYS A 250 -18.22 11.15 -5.10
C LYS A 250 -19.43 11.54 -4.22
N GLN A 251 -19.73 10.76 -3.16
CA GLN A 251 -20.86 11.03 -2.27
C GLN A 251 -20.71 12.34 -1.50
N LEU A 252 -19.47 12.69 -1.13
CA LEU A 252 -19.14 13.87 -0.33
C LEU A 252 -18.68 15.06 -1.17
N ASP A 253 -18.69 14.95 -2.51
CA ASP A 253 -18.22 15.96 -3.46
C ASP A 253 -16.78 16.43 -3.19
N LEU A 254 -15.85 15.48 -2.97
CA LEU A 254 -14.47 15.80 -2.65
C LEU A 254 -13.60 15.97 -3.89
N PHE A 255 -13.75 15.10 -4.88
CA PHE A 255 -12.99 15.12 -6.13
C PHE A 255 -13.71 14.42 -7.27
N THR A 256 -13.23 14.67 -8.48
CA THR A 256 -13.69 13.95 -9.69
C THR A 256 -12.52 13.69 -10.64
N VAL A 257 -12.71 12.75 -11.55
CA VAL A 257 -11.81 12.45 -12.67
C VAL A 257 -12.62 12.59 -13.95
N ASP A 258 -12.11 13.37 -14.90
CA ASP A 258 -12.78 13.60 -16.20
C ASP A 258 -11.84 13.17 -17.33
N ALA A 259 -12.35 12.31 -18.22
CA ALA A 259 -11.58 11.81 -19.35
C ALA A 259 -11.08 12.91 -20.31
N ARG A 260 -11.77 14.05 -20.36
CA ARG A 260 -11.37 15.23 -21.15
C ARG A 260 -10.12 15.91 -20.60
N VAL A 261 -9.91 15.83 -19.27
CA VAL A 261 -8.70 16.33 -18.60
C VAL A 261 -7.59 15.31 -18.70
N GLY A 262 -7.91 14.04 -18.54
CA GLY A 262 -7.00 12.91 -18.65
C GLY A 262 -7.11 11.93 -17.48
N SER A 263 -6.90 10.65 -17.76
CA SER A 263 -6.92 9.61 -16.73
C SER A 263 -5.77 9.80 -15.74
N GLY A 264 -6.05 9.67 -14.45
CA GLY A 264 -5.06 9.84 -13.39
C GLY A 264 -4.69 11.30 -13.09
N LEU A 265 -5.53 12.26 -13.51
CA LEU A 265 -5.43 13.68 -13.17
C LEU A 265 -6.65 14.06 -12.34
N ILE A 266 -6.44 14.41 -11.08
CA ILE A 266 -7.50 14.67 -10.11
C ILE A 266 -7.99 16.10 -10.23
N LEU A 267 -9.31 16.26 -10.29
CA LEU A 267 -9.99 17.54 -10.16
C LEU A 267 -10.57 17.66 -8.75
N TRP A 268 -10.00 18.53 -7.94
CA TRP A 268 -10.48 18.78 -6.59
C TRP A 268 -11.76 19.61 -6.64
N GLN A 269 -12.82 19.13 -5.97
CA GLN A 269 -14.05 19.87 -5.77
C GLN A 269 -13.94 20.78 -4.54
N PRO A 270 -14.83 21.78 -4.34
CA PRO A 270 -14.71 22.72 -3.23
C PRO A 270 -14.54 22.06 -1.86
N ALA A 271 -15.31 21.01 -1.55
CA ALA A 271 -15.20 20.31 -0.27
C ALA A 271 -13.84 19.60 -0.12
N GLY A 272 -13.36 18.93 -1.17
CA GLY A 272 -12.04 18.31 -1.16
C GLY A 272 -10.90 19.32 -1.09
N SER A 273 -11.06 20.48 -1.73
CA SER A 273 -10.09 21.59 -1.66
C SER A 273 -9.94 22.14 -0.24
N VAL A 274 -11.02 22.12 0.56
CA VAL A 274 -10.94 22.48 1.99
C VAL A 274 -10.09 21.46 2.73
N VAL A 275 -10.39 20.15 2.61
CA VAL A 275 -9.60 19.10 3.28
C VAL A 275 -8.13 19.22 2.90
N ARG A 276 -7.83 19.36 1.62
CA ARG A 276 -6.47 19.54 1.11
C ARG A 276 -5.81 20.78 1.71
N GLY A 277 -6.51 21.91 1.71
CA GLY A 277 -5.99 23.18 2.25
C GLY A 277 -5.67 23.09 3.75
N GLU A 278 -6.49 22.39 4.55
CA GLU A 278 -6.22 22.19 5.98
C GLU A 278 -4.98 21.30 6.21
N VAL A 279 -4.81 20.23 5.42
CA VAL A 279 -3.61 19.38 5.49
C VAL A 279 -2.36 20.19 5.11
N GLU A 280 -2.40 20.92 3.98
CA GLU A 280 -1.28 21.78 3.54
C GLU A 280 -0.95 22.90 4.55
N ALA A 281 -1.97 23.51 5.16
CA ALA A 281 -1.78 24.58 6.15
C ALA A 281 -1.12 24.02 7.43
N PHE A 282 -1.58 22.88 7.91
CA PHE A 282 -0.99 22.22 9.08
C PHE A 282 0.47 21.83 8.81
N GLU A 283 0.73 21.16 7.70
CA GLU A 283 2.08 20.76 7.36
C GLU A 283 3.01 21.96 7.16
N ARG A 284 2.52 23.05 6.51
CA ARG A 284 3.28 24.28 6.36
C ARG A 284 3.66 24.90 7.72
N GLU A 285 2.72 24.95 8.66
CA GLU A 285 3.00 25.38 10.05
C GLU A 285 4.09 24.53 10.68
N LEU A 286 3.98 23.22 10.52
CA LEU A 286 4.89 22.23 11.10
C LEU A 286 6.32 22.37 10.54
N ILE A 287 6.49 22.37 9.22
CA ILE A 287 7.82 22.47 8.60
C ILE A 287 8.51 23.81 8.89
N LEU A 288 7.76 24.92 8.94
CA LEU A 288 8.33 26.22 9.32
C LEU A 288 8.85 26.23 10.76
N ARG A 289 8.14 25.59 11.71
CA ARG A 289 8.60 25.42 13.10
C ARG A 289 9.88 24.59 13.19
N HIS A 290 10.07 23.63 12.28
CA HIS A 290 11.26 22.80 12.17
C HIS A 290 12.38 23.41 11.33
N GLY A 291 12.25 24.69 10.94
CA GLY A 291 13.30 25.47 10.28
C GLY A 291 13.50 25.16 8.79
N TYR A 292 12.43 24.79 8.10
CA TYR A 292 12.44 24.66 6.64
C TYR A 292 12.11 25.98 5.96
N ASP A 293 12.81 26.27 4.86
CA ASP A 293 12.49 27.34 3.93
C ASP A 293 11.61 26.78 2.80
N VAL A 294 10.49 27.46 2.53
CA VAL A 294 9.59 27.06 1.44
C VAL A 294 10.10 27.62 0.12
N VAL A 295 10.25 26.75 -0.86
CA VAL A 295 10.70 27.08 -2.22
C VAL A 295 9.67 26.66 -3.25
N TYR A 296 9.82 27.10 -4.51
CA TYR A 296 8.96 26.71 -5.62
C TYR A 296 9.79 26.46 -6.86
N THR A 297 9.54 25.36 -7.55
CA THR A 297 10.21 24.99 -8.79
C THR A 297 9.24 24.87 -9.97
N PRO A 298 9.67 25.16 -11.22
CA PRO A 298 8.79 25.09 -12.38
C PRO A 298 8.25 23.68 -12.63
N HIS A 299 7.04 23.57 -13.18
CA HIS A 299 6.42 22.29 -13.56
C HIS A 299 7.11 21.62 -14.74
N ILE A 300 7.69 22.40 -15.65
CA ILE A 300 8.45 21.94 -16.80
C ILE A 300 9.91 22.37 -16.66
N MET A 301 10.82 21.48 -16.97
CA MET A 301 12.26 21.72 -16.87
C MET A 301 12.97 21.25 -18.13
N SER A 302 14.15 21.81 -18.41
CA SER A 302 15.01 21.35 -19.49
C SER A 302 15.39 19.88 -19.29
N GLU A 303 15.33 19.07 -20.35
CA GLU A 303 15.71 17.64 -20.30
C GLU A 303 17.15 17.44 -19.81
N LYS A 304 18.04 18.42 -20.03
CA LYS A 304 19.44 18.36 -19.59
C LYS A 304 19.60 18.13 -18.07
N ILE A 305 18.71 18.72 -17.26
CA ILE A 305 18.80 18.55 -15.80
C ILE A 305 18.53 17.08 -15.40
N PHE A 306 17.68 16.40 -16.18
CA PHE A 306 17.35 14.97 -15.97
C PHE A 306 18.42 14.03 -16.52
N GLU A 307 19.27 14.49 -17.45
CA GLU A 307 20.51 13.81 -17.85
C GLU A 307 21.53 13.86 -16.71
N ILE A 308 21.81 15.06 -16.18
CA ILE A 308 22.75 15.25 -15.06
C ILE A 308 22.34 14.41 -13.86
N SER A 309 21.09 14.49 -13.45
CA SER A 309 20.57 13.76 -12.28
C SER A 309 20.41 12.24 -12.48
N GLY A 310 20.57 11.71 -13.70
CA GLY A 310 20.43 10.29 -14.02
C GLY A 310 18.98 9.80 -14.16
N HIS A 311 17.99 10.70 -14.08
CA HIS A 311 16.58 10.30 -14.22
C HIS A 311 16.25 9.75 -15.62
N LEU A 312 16.88 10.28 -16.68
CA LEU A 312 16.69 9.76 -18.03
C LEU A 312 17.27 8.36 -18.23
N GLU A 313 18.26 7.98 -17.45
CA GLU A 313 18.88 6.66 -17.49
C GLU A 313 18.09 5.63 -16.68
N ASN A 314 17.72 6.01 -15.43
CA ASN A 314 17.19 5.07 -14.44
C ASN A 314 15.66 5.15 -14.27
N PHE A 315 15.00 6.22 -14.75
CA PHE A 315 13.56 6.47 -14.54
C PHE A 315 12.80 6.85 -15.82
N LYS A 316 13.40 6.66 -16.99
CA LYS A 316 12.87 7.09 -18.30
C LYS A 316 11.44 6.60 -18.59
N GLU A 317 11.13 5.36 -18.24
CA GLU A 317 9.80 4.77 -18.46
C GLU A 317 8.68 5.45 -17.62
N GLY A 318 9.05 6.02 -16.47
CA GLY A 318 8.14 6.78 -15.61
C GLY A 318 8.01 8.26 -15.99
N MET A 319 8.64 8.73 -17.06
CA MET A 319 8.60 10.14 -17.47
C MET A 319 7.69 10.36 -18.67
N PHE A 320 6.96 11.47 -18.66
CA PHE A 320 6.27 11.95 -19.86
C PHE A 320 7.25 12.29 -20.99
N GLY A 321 6.77 12.22 -22.24
CA GLY A 321 7.55 12.55 -23.42
C GLY A 321 8.08 13.99 -23.38
N ALA A 322 9.22 14.25 -24.05
CA ALA A 322 9.76 15.59 -24.17
C ALA A 322 8.91 16.46 -25.12
N MET A 323 8.79 17.73 -24.78
CA MET A 323 8.28 18.80 -25.63
C MET A 323 9.45 19.55 -26.26
N GLU A 324 9.41 19.80 -27.55
CA GLU A 324 10.43 20.58 -28.23
C GLU A 324 9.96 22.04 -28.37
N VAL A 325 10.78 22.96 -27.88
CA VAL A 325 10.54 24.40 -27.94
C VAL A 325 11.81 25.10 -28.37
N GLU A 326 11.81 25.76 -29.54
CA GLU A 326 12.97 26.51 -30.08
C GLU A 326 14.26 25.68 -30.15
N GLY A 327 14.15 24.36 -30.46
CA GLY A 327 15.27 23.43 -30.56
C GLY A 327 15.78 22.91 -29.20
N ALA A 328 15.19 23.32 -28.09
CA ALA A 328 15.46 22.78 -26.76
C ALA A 328 14.37 21.79 -26.33
N ARG A 329 14.74 20.78 -25.56
CA ARG A 329 13.81 19.75 -25.07
C ARG A 329 13.48 20.01 -23.61
N TYR A 330 12.19 20.00 -23.31
CA TYR A 330 11.63 20.16 -21.97
C TYR A 330 10.75 18.98 -21.60
N ARG A 331 10.66 18.66 -20.31
CA ARG A 331 9.75 17.64 -19.77
C ARG A 331 8.98 18.17 -18.55
N PRO A 332 7.76 17.68 -18.32
CA PRO A 332 7.14 17.78 -17.00
C PRO A 332 8.03 17.08 -15.97
N LYS A 333 8.28 17.72 -14.83
CA LYS A 333 9.15 17.18 -13.79
C LYS A 333 8.56 15.92 -13.15
N PRO A 334 9.29 14.79 -13.07
CA PRO A 334 8.84 13.59 -12.35
C PRO A 334 9.16 13.66 -10.84
N MET A 335 10.09 14.56 -10.45
CA MET A 335 10.60 14.78 -9.10
C MET A 335 11.04 16.25 -8.95
N ASN A 336 11.10 16.75 -7.70
CA ASN A 336 11.47 18.14 -7.41
C ASN A 336 12.96 18.31 -7.11
N CYS A 337 13.66 17.24 -6.71
CA CYS A 337 15.05 17.28 -6.26
C CYS A 337 16.01 18.05 -7.19
N PRO A 338 16.00 17.90 -8.54
CA PRO A 338 16.92 18.65 -9.39
C PRO A 338 16.71 20.18 -9.30
N GLY A 339 15.45 20.61 -9.09
CA GLY A 339 15.13 22.04 -8.90
C GLY A 339 15.67 22.60 -7.58
N HIS A 340 15.54 21.85 -6.47
CA HIS A 340 16.08 22.25 -5.17
C HIS A 340 17.61 22.31 -5.19
N ILE A 341 18.25 21.39 -5.90
CA ILE A 341 19.69 21.39 -6.13
C ILE A 341 20.12 22.68 -6.84
N CYS A 342 19.45 23.07 -7.91
CA CYS A 342 19.76 24.35 -8.59
C CYS A 342 19.57 25.59 -7.69
N ILE A 343 18.60 25.54 -6.75
CA ILE A 343 18.44 26.63 -5.77
C ILE A 343 19.62 26.65 -4.80
N TYR A 344 20.08 25.48 -4.34
CA TYR A 344 21.28 25.36 -3.50
C TYR A 344 22.52 25.94 -4.19
N GLU A 345 22.76 25.57 -5.44
CA GLU A 345 23.91 25.99 -6.26
C GLU A 345 23.88 27.49 -6.62
N SER A 346 22.72 28.13 -6.58
CA SER A 346 22.58 29.55 -6.97
C SER A 346 23.44 30.50 -6.15
N THR A 347 23.96 30.06 -4.99
CA THR A 347 24.80 30.83 -4.08
C THR A 347 25.88 29.96 -3.48
N GLN A 348 27.11 30.50 -3.38
CA GLN A 348 28.20 29.79 -2.68
C GLN A 348 27.84 29.57 -1.21
N ARG A 349 28.02 28.33 -0.72
CA ARG A 349 27.67 27.91 0.64
C ARG A 349 28.92 27.69 1.49
N SER A 350 28.80 27.89 2.79
CA SER A 350 29.82 27.52 3.76
C SER A 350 29.24 26.55 4.81
N TYR A 351 30.09 25.87 5.55
CA TYR A 351 29.68 24.98 6.64
C TYR A 351 28.77 25.67 7.68
N ARG A 352 28.83 27.01 7.79
CA ARG A 352 28.01 27.81 8.72
C ARG A 352 26.57 27.97 8.25
N ASP A 353 26.33 27.80 6.94
CA ASP A 353 25.00 27.89 6.33
C ASP A 353 24.26 26.55 6.49
N LEU A 354 25.00 25.44 6.75
CA LEU A 354 24.45 24.09 6.85
C LEU A 354 24.00 23.73 8.27
N PRO A 355 22.91 22.99 8.46
CA PRO A 355 22.07 22.39 7.42
C PRO A 355 21.11 23.40 6.77
N ILE A 356 20.94 23.28 5.44
CA ILE A 356 19.91 24.00 4.68
C ILE A 356 18.75 23.03 4.41
N ARG A 357 17.51 23.48 4.68
CA ARG A 357 16.31 22.65 4.54
C ARG A 357 15.31 23.34 3.63
N TYR A 358 15.16 22.86 2.39
CA TYR A 358 14.16 23.35 1.44
C TYR A 358 12.96 22.42 1.41
N ALA A 359 11.75 23.00 1.38
CA ALA A 359 10.49 22.27 1.25
C ALA A 359 9.60 22.88 0.17
N GLU A 360 8.88 22.05 -0.56
CA GLU A 360 7.95 22.45 -1.62
C GLU A 360 6.70 21.57 -1.61
N PHE A 361 5.50 22.16 -1.71
CA PHE A 361 4.34 21.41 -2.17
C PHE A 361 4.40 21.35 -3.71
N GLY A 362 5.26 20.46 -4.20
CA GLY A 362 5.67 20.41 -5.59
C GLY A 362 4.85 19.41 -6.41
N THR A 363 4.11 19.92 -7.40
CA THR A 363 3.38 19.02 -8.32
C THR A 363 4.34 18.37 -9.31
N VAL A 364 4.29 17.04 -9.37
CA VAL A 364 5.09 16.20 -10.25
C VAL A 364 4.20 15.37 -11.16
N TYR A 365 4.79 14.88 -12.27
CA TYR A 365 4.06 14.17 -13.32
C TYR A 365 4.80 12.88 -13.66
N ARG A 366 4.14 11.74 -13.47
CA ARG A 366 4.70 10.42 -13.77
C ARG A 366 3.86 9.68 -14.79
N TYR A 367 4.52 9.08 -15.77
CA TYR A 367 3.85 8.25 -16.74
C TYR A 367 3.50 6.91 -16.10
N GLU A 368 2.26 6.81 -15.62
CA GLU A 368 1.68 5.57 -15.13
C GLU A 368 0.82 4.95 -16.24
N ARG A 369 0.93 3.64 -16.44
CA ARG A 369 0.07 2.92 -17.39
C ARG A 369 -1.39 2.98 -16.96
N SER A 370 -2.32 3.00 -17.93
CA SER A 370 -3.77 3.14 -17.64
C SER A 370 -4.30 2.03 -16.73
N GLY A 371 -3.83 0.79 -16.90
CA GLY A 371 -4.29 -0.37 -16.13
C GLY A 371 -3.91 -0.37 -14.65
N VAL A 372 -2.97 0.50 -14.22
CA VAL A 372 -2.55 0.57 -12.81
C VAL A 372 -3.13 1.80 -12.08
N LEU A 373 -3.84 2.68 -12.78
CA LEU A 373 -4.45 3.87 -12.17
C LEU A 373 -5.58 3.47 -11.20
N HIS A 374 -5.61 4.11 -10.03
CA HIS A 374 -6.59 3.77 -9.00
C HIS A 374 -7.02 4.99 -8.19
N GLY A 375 -8.10 5.65 -8.59
CA GLY A 375 -8.65 6.82 -7.89
C GLY A 375 -7.60 7.87 -7.58
N MET A 376 -7.47 8.26 -6.31
CA MET A 376 -6.44 9.15 -5.79
C MET A 376 -5.13 8.43 -5.39
N LEU A 377 -5.17 7.10 -5.26
CA LEU A 377 -4.04 6.32 -4.73
C LEU A 377 -2.92 6.10 -5.74
N ARG A 378 -3.27 6.04 -7.04
CA ARG A 378 -2.28 5.93 -8.12
C ARG A 378 -2.69 6.79 -9.31
N VAL A 379 -1.98 7.88 -9.48
CA VAL A 379 -2.31 9.00 -10.37
C VAL A 379 -1.11 9.39 -11.24
N ARG A 380 -1.34 10.17 -12.28
CA ARG A 380 -0.29 10.68 -13.19
C ARG A 380 0.23 12.06 -12.83
N GLY A 381 -0.59 12.87 -12.19
CA GLY A 381 -0.22 14.19 -11.68
C GLY A 381 -0.58 14.28 -10.21
N PHE A 382 0.37 14.62 -9.35
CA PHE A 382 0.17 14.71 -7.91
C PHE A 382 1.12 15.70 -7.27
N THR A 383 0.72 16.20 -6.11
CA THR A 383 1.51 17.13 -5.33
C THR A 383 2.25 16.39 -4.22
N GLN A 384 3.58 16.50 -4.20
CA GLN A 384 4.41 16.01 -3.11
C GLN A 384 4.73 17.12 -2.12
N ASP A 385 4.74 16.79 -0.85
CA ASP A 385 5.31 17.59 0.23
C ASP A 385 6.83 17.38 0.30
N ASP A 386 7.48 17.58 -0.80
CA ASP A 386 8.87 17.20 -1.03
C ASP A 386 9.84 18.18 -0.36
N ALA A 387 10.83 17.63 0.34
CA ALA A 387 11.85 18.44 0.97
C ALA A 387 13.24 17.80 0.88
N HIS A 388 14.26 18.67 0.88
CA HIS A 388 15.64 18.29 0.76
C HIS A 388 16.47 19.02 1.81
N VAL A 389 17.23 18.25 2.58
CA VAL A 389 18.17 18.75 3.58
C VAL A 389 19.58 18.58 3.04
N PHE A 390 20.30 19.68 2.91
CA PHE A 390 21.72 19.70 2.56
C PHE A 390 22.52 19.91 3.84
N CYS A 391 23.37 18.97 4.19
CA CYS A 391 24.09 18.99 5.46
C CYS A 391 25.53 18.45 5.33
N THR A 392 26.35 18.68 6.34
CA THR A 392 27.66 18.02 6.43
C THR A 392 27.49 16.55 6.84
N PRO A 393 28.45 15.65 6.54
CA PRO A 393 28.37 14.26 6.98
C PRO A 393 28.13 14.10 8.48
N ASP A 394 28.77 14.93 9.33
CA ASP A 394 28.61 14.89 10.78
C ASP A 394 27.22 15.30 11.28
N GLN A 395 26.48 16.07 10.48
CA GLN A 395 25.12 16.51 10.79
C GLN A 395 24.05 15.45 10.45
N VAL A 396 24.35 14.47 9.60
CA VAL A 396 23.37 13.48 9.10
C VAL A 396 22.62 12.76 10.22
N PRO A 397 23.26 12.19 11.28
CA PRO A 397 22.52 11.51 12.33
C PRO A 397 21.54 12.43 13.08
N GLN A 398 21.92 13.69 13.30
CA GLN A 398 21.03 14.66 13.96
C GLN A 398 19.86 15.06 13.06
N GLU A 399 20.08 15.23 11.77
CA GLU A 399 19.01 15.53 10.83
C GLU A 399 18.02 14.36 10.69
N ILE A 400 18.49 13.11 10.71
CA ILE A 400 17.61 11.94 10.75
C ILE A 400 16.76 11.96 12.03
N ARG A 401 17.32 12.25 13.21
CA ARG A 401 16.55 12.40 14.46
C ARG A 401 15.47 13.47 14.35
N ASN A 402 15.81 14.63 13.80
CA ASN A 402 14.86 15.73 13.57
C ASN A 402 13.72 15.32 12.61
N LEU A 403 14.04 14.51 11.60
CA LEU A 403 13.06 14.00 10.64
C LEU A 403 12.12 12.97 11.27
N LEU A 404 12.62 12.10 12.15
CA LEU A 404 11.78 11.16 12.89
C LEU A 404 10.79 11.90 13.81
N ASP A 405 11.24 12.95 14.53
CA ASP A 405 10.36 13.78 15.37
C ASP A 405 9.29 14.48 14.53
N LEU A 406 9.66 14.99 13.35
CA LEU A 406 8.76 15.65 12.42
C LEU A 406 7.68 14.68 11.87
N VAL A 407 8.07 13.45 11.55
CA VAL A 407 7.15 12.39 11.11
C VAL A 407 6.17 12.03 12.22
N ASP A 408 6.65 11.85 13.45
CA ASP A 408 5.81 11.55 14.62
C ASP A 408 4.76 12.62 14.84
N GLU A 409 5.15 13.90 14.82
CA GLU A 409 4.26 15.05 15.00
C GLU A 409 3.20 15.13 13.89
N MET A 410 3.62 14.88 12.64
CA MET A 410 2.71 14.84 11.50
C MET A 410 1.68 13.73 11.62
N LEU A 411 2.10 12.50 11.85
CA LEU A 411 1.21 11.35 11.86
C LEU A 411 0.27 11.32 13.07
N ALA A 412 0.73 11.81 14.21
CA ALA A 412 -0.10 11.91 15.42
C ALA A 412 -1.35 12.79 15.21
N ALA A 413 -1.24 13.87 14.42
CA ALA A 413 -2.36 14.76 14.13
C ALA A 413 -3.48 14.10 13.32
N PHE A 414 -3.18 13.01 12.62
CA PHE A 414 -4.14 12.24 11.82
C PHE A 414 -4.51 10.89 12.44
N GLY A 415 -3.92 10.53 13.57
CA GLY A 415 -4.21 9.27 14.26
C GLY A 415 -3.75 8.01 13.52
N TYR A 416 -2.71 8.10 12.69
CA TYR A 416 -2.14 6.95 12.02
C TYR A 416 -1.08 6.26 12.88
N PRO A 417 -1.26 4.99 13.29
CA PRO A 417 -0.16 4.14 13.69
C PRO A 417 0.66 3.75 12.45
N TYR A 418 1.95 3.50 12.65
CA TYR A 418 2.85 3.16 11.55
C TYR A 418 3.88 2.10 11.96
N GLN A 419 4.53 1.49 10.97
CA GLN A 419 5.68 0.61 11.07
C GLN A 419 6.80 1.18 10.19
N ILE A 420 8.06 0.92 10.55
CA ILE A 420 9.21 1.40 9.79
C ILE A 420 9.87 0.23 9.06
N GLU A 421 10.17 0.43 7.78
CA GLU A 421 11.00 -0.45 6.97
C GLU A 421 12.30 0.28 6.58
N LEU A 422 13.44 -0.36 6.81
CA LEU A 422 14.75 0.08 6.34
C LEU A 422 15.05 -0.63 5.02
N ALA A 423 14.94 0.11 3.92
CA ALA A 423 15.13 -0.41 2.58
C ALA A 423 16.61 -0.28 2.16
N THR A 424 17.20 -1.42 1.79
CA THR A 424 18.62 -1.56 1.47
C THR A 424 18.89 -1.49 -0.04
N ARG A 425 20.13 -1.73 -0.45
CA ARG A 425 20.63 -1.56 -1.83
C ARG A 425 19.88 -2.43 -2.83
N PRO A 426 19.25 -1.85 -3.89
CA PRO A 426 18.66 -2.59 -4.99
C PRO A 426 19.72 -3.17 -5.96
N GLU A 427 19.32 -4.11 -6.81
CA GLU A 427 20.18 -4.71 -7.82
C GLU A 427 20.82 -3.66 -8.76
N LYS A 428 20.03 -2.65 -9.15
CA LYS A 428 20.51 -1.50 -9.93
C LYS A 428 20.62 -0.28 -9.02
N ALA A 429 21.82 0.00 -8.57
CA ALA A 429 22.12 1.12 -7.67
C ALA A 429 23.35 1.91 -8.13
N LEU A 430 23.35 3.22 -7.84
CA LEU A 430 24.52 4.07 -7.98
C LEU A 430 25.40 3.96 -6.72
N GLY A 431 26.68 4.34 -6.85
CA GLY A 431 27.64 4.30 -5.74
C GLY A 431 28.23 2.91 -5.46
N THR A 432 29.17 2.87 -4.53
CA THR A 432 29.88 1.64 -4.13
C THR A 432 29.12 0.90 -3.04
N GLU A 433 29.45 -0.38 -2.81
CA GLU A 433 28.88 -1.19 -1.74
C GLU A 433 29.20 -0.60 -0.36
N ASP A 434 30.47 -0.18 -0.15
CA ASP A 434 30.92 0.45 1.11
C ASP A 434 30.11 1.73 1.45
N GLN A 435 29.80 2.57 0.44
CA GLN A 435 28.96 3.77 0.65
C GLN A 435 27.54 3.40 1.07
N TRP A 436 26.98 2.35 0.49
CA TRP A 436 25.67 1.86 0.85
C TRP A 436 25.64 1.28 2.26
N ASP A 437 26.65 0.49 2.63
CA ASP A 437 26.75 -0.12 3.95
C ASP A 437 26.87 0.95 5.04
N GLU A 438 27.71 1.99 4.82
CA GLU A 438 27.83 3.13 5.73
C GLU A 438 26.50 3.90 5.87
N ALA A 439 25.81 4.15 4.77
CA ALA A 439 24.54 4.85 4.76
C ALA A 439 23.44 4.04 5.48
N VAL A 440 23.34 2.73 5.21
CA VAL A 440 22.41 1.81 5.89
C VAL A 440 22.72 1.75 7.39
N ALA A 441 24.00 1.61 7.77
CA ALA A 441 24.41 1.58 9.16
C ALA A 441 24.08 2.90 9.89
N THR A 442 24.19 4.04 9.21
CA THR A 442 23.81 5.35 9.76
C THR A 442 22.32 5.44 10.08
N LEU A 443 21.46 5.00 9.14
CA LEU A 443 20.01 4.97 9.34
C LEU A 443 19.62 3.99 10.47
N ALA A 444 20.15 2.77 10.44
CA ALA A 444 19.93 1.76 11.47
C ALA A 444 20.37 2.24 12.86
N GLY A 445 21.56 2.82 12.95
CA GLY A 445 22.12 3.31 14.21
C GLY A 445 21.24 4.36 14.90
N VAL A 446 20.60 5.26 14.14
CA VAL A 446 19.67 6.25 14.73
C VAL A 446 18.38 5.58 15.23
N LEU A 447 17.85 4.59 14.51
CA LEU A 447 16.67 3.84 14.97
C LEU A 447 16.95 3.04 16.24
N GLU A 448 18.09 2.35 16.28
CA GLU A 448 18.55 1.56 17.44
C GLU A 448 18.81 2.44 18.67
N GLU A 449 19.47 3.59 18.49
CA GLU A 449 19.69 4.57 19.56
C GLU A 449 18.38 5.04 20.21
N ARG A 450 17.32 5.19 19.39
CA ARG A 450 15.98 5.60 19.84
C ARG A 450 15.13 4.42 20.34
N GLY A 451 15.58 3.18 20.20
CA GLY A 451 14.83 1.98 20.55
C GLY A 451 13.61 1.75 19.66
N ILE A 452 13.67 2.20 18.41
CA ILE A 452 12.58 2.06 17.42
C ILE A 452 12.74 0.72 16.70
N GLU A 453 11.70 -0.10 16.73
CA GLU A 453 11.65 -1.36 15.97
C GLU A 453 11.43 -1.09 14.47
N TYR A 454 12.16 -1.80 13.62
CA TYR A 454 12.03 -1.71 12.17
C TYR A 454 12.21 -3.07 11.51
N GLN A 455 11.70 -3.19 10.28
CA GLN A 455 11.91 -4.35 9.42
C GLN A 455 12.91 -3.99 8.33
N VAL A 456 13.68 -4.96 7.85
CA VAL A 456 14.60 -4.76 6.72
C VAL A 456 13.89 -5.16 5.43
N ASP A 457 13.82 -4.23 4.47
CA ASP A 457 13.36 -4.46 3.10
C ASP A 457 14.58 -4.58 2.19
N GLU A 458 15.02 -5.83 1.96
CA GLU A 458 16.19 -6.11 1.14
C GLU A 458 15.95 -5.72 -0.32
N GLY A 459 16.79 -4.84 -0.85
CA GLY A 459 16.70 -4.39 -2.23
C GLY A 459 15.62 -3.33 -2.50
N GLY A 460 14.88 -2.87 -1.49
CA GLY A 460 13.80 -1.88 -1.63
C GLY A 460 14.26 -0.42 -1.71
N GLY A 461 15.57 -0.14 -1.59
CA GLY A 461 16.13 1.21 -1.64
C GLY A 461 15.91 1.93 -2.97
N ALA A 462 16.08 3.25 -2.99
CA ALA A 462 16.13 4.01 -4.23
C ALA A 462 17.45 3.74 -4.97
N PHE A 463 17.49 3.98 -6.28
CA PHE A 463 18.73 3.75 -7.04
C PHE A 463 19.91 4.61 -6.56
N TYR A 464 19.66 5.68 -5.83
CA TYR A 464 20.65 6.65 -5.34
C TYR A 464 20.95 6.58 -3.85
N GLY A 465 20.21 5.80 -3.06
CA GLY A 465 20.48 5.64 -1.62
C GLY A 465 19.43 4.83 -0.85
N PRO A 466 19.79 4.38 0.38
CA PRO A 466 18.88 3.67 1.27
C PRO A 466 17.79 4.61 1.82
N LYS A 467 16.71 4.02 2.33
CA LYS A 467 15.57 4.80 2.83
C LYS A 467 14.89 4.15 4.03
N LEU A 468 14.27 5.00 4.84
CA LEU A 468 13.27 4.61 5.84
C LEU A 468 11.88 4.86 5.24
N ASP A 469 11.11 3.80 5.07
CA ASP A 469 9.71 3.87 4.65
C ASP A 469 8.79 3.67 5.86
N PHE A 470 7.83 4.57 6.03
CA PHE A 470 6.82 4.49 7.08
C PHE A 470 5.54 3.91 6.49
N LYS A 471 5.16 2.74 6.95
CA LYS A 471 3.94 2.06 6.54
C LYS A 471 2.80 2.46 7.48
N LEU A 472 1.89 3.27 6.99
CA LEU A 472 0.71 3.72 7.73
C LEU A 472 -0.28 2.58 7.85
N ILE A 473 -0.83 2.36 9.04
CA ILE A 473 -1.86 1.35 9.27
C ILE A 473 -3.21 2.06 9.42
N ASP A 474 -4.14 1.77 8.54
CA ASP A 474 -5.46 2.39 8.58
C ASP A 474 -6.42 1.74 9.60
N ALA A 475 -7.62 2.32 9.75
CA ALA A 475 -8.62 1.89 10.72
C ALA A 475 -9.12 0.44 10.55
N ILE A 476 -8.83 -0.21 9.41
CA ILE A 476 -9.17 -1.62 9.16
C ILE A 476 -7.93 -2.51 9.01
N GLY A 477 -6.75 -1.99 9.40
CA GLY A 477 -5.49 -2.73 9.46
C GLY A 477 -4.77 -2.89 8.11
N ARG A 478 -5.11 -2.10 7.06
CA ARG A 478 -4.36 -2.13 5.80
C ARG A 478 -3.12 -1.25 5.89
N SER A 479 -2.03 -1.71 5.29
CA SER A 479 -0.78 -0.97 5.21
C SER A 479 -0.74 -0.06 3.97
N TRP A 480 -0.29 1.18 4.16
CA TRP A 480 -0.15 2.21 3.14
C TRP A 480 1.24 2.82 3.15
N GLN A 481 1.79 3.10 1.97
CA GLN A 481 3.04 3.86 1.86
C GLN A 481 2.80 5.30 2.33
N GLY A 482 3.42 5.67 3.43
CA GLY A 482 3.38 6.99 4.06
C GLY A 482 4.68 7.79 3.88
N PRO A 483 5.17 8.43 4.95
CA PRO A 483 6.44 9.14 4.96
C PRO A 483 7.61 8.33 4.44
N THR A 484 8.59 9.03 3.90
CA THR A 484 9.85 8.41 3.49
C THR A 484 10.99 9.37 3.78
N VAL A 485 12.09 8.85 4.32
CA VAL A 485 13.37 9.55 4.53
C VAL A 485 14.44 8.79 3.76
N GLN A 486 15.15 9.46 2.86
CA GLN A 486 16.18 8.84 2.01
C GLN A 486 17.50 9.54 2.18
N LEU A 487 18.57 8.77 2.37
CA LEU A 487 19.94 9.29 2.44
C LEU A 487 20.58 9.19 1.07
N ASP A 488 20.99 10.33 0.50
CA ASP A 488 21.52 10.43 -0.85
C ASP A 488 22.94 11.05 -0.84
N PHE A 489 23.88 10.27 -1.28
CA PHE A 489 25.26 10.67 -1.50
C PHE A 489 25.62 10.77 -3.00
N ASN A 490 24.71 10.39 -3.91
CA ASN A 490 24.93 10.32 -5.35
C ASN A 490 24.56 11.62 -6.10
N LEU A 491 23.38 12.20 -5.83
CA LEU A 491 22.98 13.45 -6.48
C LEU A 491 23.93 14.61 -6.18
N PRO A 492 24.40 14.82 -4.92
CA PRO A 492 25.42 15.81 -4.64
C PRO A 492 26.70 15.62 -5.48
N GLU A 493 27.10 14.37 -5.76
CA GLU A 493 28.24 14.07 -6.60
C GLU A 493 27.98 14.39 -8.08
N ARG A 494 26.83 13.98 -8.62
CA ARG A 494 26.47 14.17 -10.03
C ARG A 494 26.29 15.64 -10.41
N PHE A 495 25.83 16.48 -9.47
CA PHE A 495 25.71 17.92 -9.64
C PHE A 495 26.97 18.68 -9.18
N GLU A 496 28.03 17.97 -8.75
CA GLU A 496 29.26 18.58 -8.24
C GLU A 496 29.03 19.62 -7.13
N LEU A 497 28.03 19.37 -6.25
CA LEU A 497 27.68 20.28 -5.15
C LEU A 497 28.85 20.48 -4.19
N GLU A 498 29.04 21.73 -3.73
CA GLU A 498 30.13 22.08 -2.84
C GLU A 498 29.68 23.06 -1.74
N TYR A 499 30.39 22.99 -0.61
CA TYR A 499 30.40 24.04 0.41
C TYR A 499 31.85 24.27 0.88
N ILE A 500 32.12 25.47 1.41
CA ILE A 500 33.43 25.76 2.00
C ILE A 500 33.43 25.29 3.45
N GLY A 501 34.36 24.40 3.77
CA GLY A 501 34.54 23.85 5.11
C GLY A 501 35.18 24.83 6.09
N GLU A 502 35.35 24.40 7.35
CA GLU A 502 36.05 25.17 8.37
C GLU A 502 37.55 25.32 8.08
N ASP A 503 38.12 24.37 7.31
CA ASP A 503 39.47 24.34 6.77
C ASP A 503 39.69 25.28 5.57
N ASN A 504 38.66 25.99 5.12
CA ASN A 504 38.57 26.79 3.89
C ASN A 504 38.75 25.97 2.57
N GLU A 505 38.63 24.66 2.64
CA GLU A 505 38.64 23.78 1.47
C GLU A 505 37.19 23.51 1.01
N ARG A 506 37.06 22.97 -0.20
CA ARG A 506 35.77 22.59 -0.78
C ARG A 506 35.39 21.17 -0.35
N HIS A 507 34.21 21.04 0.17
CA HIS A 507 33.65 19.77 0.61
C HIS A 507 32.31 19.51 -0.07
N ARG A 508 31.91 18.23 -0.17
CA ARG A 508 30.64 17.81 -0.75
C ARG A 508 29.60 17.63 0.38
N PRO A 509 28.41 18.25 0.27
CA PRO A 509 27.35 18.01 1.22
C PRO A 509 26.74 16.61 1.01
N VAL A 510 26.10 16.09 2.05
CA VAL A 510 25.17 14.97 1.98
C VAL A 510 23.75 15.54 1.83
N MET A 511 22.89 14.81 1.14
CA MET A 511 21.51 15.22 0.91
C MET A 511 20.55 14.20 1.52
N LEU A 512 19.55 14.68 2.25
CA LEU A 512 18.44 13.88 2.72
C LEU A 512 17.18 14.32 1.96
N HIS A 513 16.47 13.37 1.39
CA HIS A 513 15.14 13.58 0.82
C HIS A 513 14.11 13.17 1.85
N ARG A 514 13.04 13.94 2.00
CA ARG A 514 11.92 13.53 2.83
C ARG A 514 10.58 13.92 2.24
N VAL A 515 9.59 13.10 2.51
CA VAL A 515 8.16 13.40 2.39
C VAL A 515 7.47 12.95 3.68
N LEU A 516 6.47 13.72 4.15
CA LEU A 516 5.66 13.39 5.34
C LEU A 516 4.32 12.74 4.96
N VAL A 517 3.73 13.18 3.85
CA VAL A 517 2.50 12.61 3.29
C VAL A 517 2.76 11.87 1.97
N GLY A 518 3.88 12.16 1.33
CA GLY A 518 4.30 11.59 0.06
C GLY A 518 3.56 12.18 -1.14
N SER A 519 2.35 11.73 -1.41
CA SER A 519 1.44 12.33 -2.39
C SER A 519 0.22 12.84 -1.66
N MET A 520 -0.10 14.10 -1.80
CA MET A 520 -1.29 14.73 -1.21
C MET A 520 -2.56 14.01 -1.65
N GLU A 521 -2.64 13.61 -2.91
CA GLU A 521 -3.75 12.84 -3.46
C GLU A 521 -3.87 11.47 -2.77
N ARG A 522 -2.77 10.71 -2.67
CA ARG A 522 -2.76 9.40 -2.02
C ARG A 522 -3.08 9.51 -0.53
N PHE A 523 -2.48 10.46 0.16
CA PHE A 523 -2.69 10.67 1.59
C PHE A 523 -4.15 11.01 1.90
N ILE A 524 -4.74 11.97 1.16
CA ILE A 524 -6.15 12.35 1.36
C ILE A 524 -7.08 11.20 0.93
N GLY A 525 -6.75 10.45 -0.13
CA GLY A 525 -7.46 9.22 -0.47
C GLY A 525 -7.46 8.22 0.69
N GLY A 526 -6.30 8.03 1.32
CA GLY A 526 -6.14 7.23 2.55
C GLY A 526 -6.94 7.79 3.73
N LEU A 527 -6.95 9.11 3.95
CA LEU A 527 -7.75 9.76 5.01
C LEU A 527 -9.25 9.57 4.82
N ILE A 528 -9.74 9.66 3.56
CA ILE A 528 -11.16 9.38 3.25
C ILE A 528 -11.52 7.95 3.69
N GLU A 529 -10.66 6.98 3.40
CA GLU A 529 -10.88 5.59 3.77
C GLU A 529 -10.68 5.34 5.28
N HIS A 530 -9.67 5.94 5.89
CA HIS A 530 -9.37 5.84 7.32
C HIS A 530 -10.54 6.34 8.17
N TYR A 531 -11.05 7.52 7.87
CA TYR A 531 -12.20 8.10 8.58
C TYR A 531 -13.57 7.69 8.02
N ALA A 532 -13.63 6.84 6.98
CA ALA A 532 -14.87 6.52 6.26
C ALA A 532 -15.63 7.80 5.83
N GLY A 533 -14.91 8.84 5.41
CA GLY A 533 -15.43 10.16 5.06
C GLY A 533 -15.88 11.03 6.25
N ALA A 534 -15.83 10.50 7.48
CA ALA A 534 -16.23 11.21 8.69
C ALA A 534 -15.04 11.96 9.31
N PHE A 535 -14.50 12.94 8.60
CA PHE A 535 -13.35 13.71 9.03
C PHE A 535 -13.50 14.31 10.43
N PRO A 536 -12.44 14.40 11.24
CA PRO A 536 -12.46 15.16 12.49
C PRO A 536 -12.78 16.63 12.24
N LEU A 537 -13.24 17.33 13.27
CA LEU A 537 -13.78 18.70 13.15
C LEU A 537 -12.84 19.64 12.40
N TRP A 538 -11.55 19.61 12.67
CA TRP A 538 -10.59 20.53 12.07
C TRP A 538 -10.39 20.32 10.54
N LEU A 539 -10.57 19.07 10.05
CA LEU A 539 -10.47 18.72 8.63
C LEU A 539 -11.81 18.80 7.89
N ALA A 540 -12.94 18.76 8.60
CA ALA A 540 -14.26 18.64 7.98
C ALA A 540 -14.56 19.83 7.05
N PRO A 541 -14.96 19.59 5.77
CA PRO A 541 -15.33 20.67 4.85
C PRO A 541 -16.45 21.56 5.37
N GLU A 542 -17.41 20.96 6.01
CA GLU A 542 -18.48 21.63 6.77
C GLU A 542 -18.40 21.15 8.21
N GLN A 543 -18.18 22.08 9.14
CA GLN A 543 -17.99 21.79 10.57
C GLN A 543 -19.28 21.82 11.36
N VAL A 544 -20.17 22.74 11.01
CA VAL A 544 -21.47 22.92 11.68
C VAL A 544 -22.57 23.13 10.66
N ARG A 545 -23.62 22.33 10.71
CA ARG A 545 -24.86 22.57 9.99
C ARG A 545 -25.91 23.16 10.91
N ILE A 546 -26.39 24.35 10.60
CA ILE A 546 -27.41 25.03 11.37
C ILE A 546 -28.77 24.72 10.75
N LEU A 547 -29.72 24.27 11.58
CA LEU A 547 -31.03 23.74 11.20
C LEU A 547 -32.15 24.56 11.91
N PRO A 548 -32.69 25.63 11.30
CA PRO A 548 -33.85 26.32 11.86
C PRO A 548 -35.07 25.40 11.84
N ILE A 549 -35.85 25.32 12.91
CA ILE A 549 -37.04 24.45 12.99
C ILE A 549 -38.11 24.90 11.98
N GLY A 550 -38.25 26.21 11.74
CA GLY A 550 -39.19 26.81 10.82
C GLY A 550 -38.61 28.06 10.15
N GLU A 551 -39.35 28.61 9.19
CA GLU A 551 -38.94 29.82 8.43
C GLU A 551 -38.74 31.05 9.34
N ASP A 552 -39.52 31.17 10.41
CA ASP A 552 -39.46 32.26 11.40
C ASP A 552 -38.07 32.35 12.09
N PHE A 553 -37.35 31.23 12.15
CA PHE A 553 -36.03 31.16 12.81
C PHE A 553 -34.85 31.22 11.80
N ALA A 554 -35.12 31.30 10.49
CA ALA A 554 -34.10 31.36 9.44
C ALA A 554 -33.17 32.55 9.61
N ALA A 555 -33.69 33.74 9.91
CA ALA A 555 -32.90 34.93 10.12
C ALA A 555 -31.88 34.76 11.26
N SER A 556 -32.30 34.19 12.39
CA SER A 556 -31.42 33.91 13.55
C SER A 556 -30.38 32.82 13.22
N ALA A 557 -30.74 31.84 12.41
CA ALA A 557 -29.82 30.82 11.96
C ALA A 557 -28.73 31.40 11.05
N HIS A 558 -29.08 32.31 10.12
CA HIS A 558 -28.13 33.00 9.28
C HIS A 558 -27.22 33.96 10.06
N GLU A 559 -27.77 34.69 11.03
CA GLU A 559 -26.94 35.52 11.93
C GLU A 559 -25.92 34.67 12.67
N TYR A 560 -26.33 33.53 13.21
CA TYR A 560 -25.44 32.62 13.92
C TYR A 560 -24.38 32.02 12.98
N ARG A 561 -24.74 31.68 11.73
CA ARG A 561 -23.76 31.28 10.71
C ARG A 561 -22.68 32.33 10.51
N GLU A 562 -23.06 33.60 10.37
CA GLU A 562 -22.10 34.70 10.19
C GLU A 562 -21.19 34.87 11.41
N GLN A 563 -21.70 34.69 12.63
CA GLN A 563 -20.88 34.66 13.85
C GLN A 563 -19.83 33.55 13.80
N LEU A 564 -20.24 32.31 13.48
CA LEU A 564 -19.34 31.17 13.34
C LEU A 564 -18.30 31.39 12.23
N ARG A 565 -18.73 31.86 11.05
CA ARG A 565 -17.84 32.13 9.91
C ARG A 565 -16.82 33.24 10.20
N SER A 566 -17.24 34.28 10.90
CA SER A 566 -16.35 35.36 11.32
C SER A 566 -15.25 34.89 12.28
N ALA A 567 -15.52 33.83 13.03
CA ALA A 567 -14.54 33.15 13.88
C ALA A 567 -13.75 32.06 13.17
N GLY A 568 -13.93 31.88 11.86
CA GLY A 568 -13.21 30.88 11.07
C GLY A 568 -13.86 29.48 11.03
N ILE A 569 -15.07 29.31 11.55
CA ILE A 569 -15.80 28.05 11.53
C ILE A 569 -16.55 27.89 10.20
N ARG A 570 -16.39 26.76 9.54
CA ARG A 570 -17.09 26.41 8.29
C ARG A 570 -18.51 25.94 8.62
N ALA A 571 -19.44 26.90 8.63
CA ALA A 571 -20.84 26.66 8.99
C ALA A 571 -21.79 26.97 7.85
N GLU A 572 -22.82 26.14 7.66
CA GLU A 572 -23.87 26.32 6.67
C GLU A 572 -25.27 26.23 7.29
N VAL A 573 -26.24 26.96 6.70
CA VAL A 573 -27.65 26.88 7.08
C VAL A 573 -28.40 26.06 6.04
N MET A 574 -29.19 25.11 6.51
CA MET A 574 -30.11 24.36 5.65
C MET A 574 -31.55 24.60 6.13
N GLU A 575 -32.34 25.28 5.31
CA GLU A 575 -33.71 25.71 5.65
C GLU A 575 -34.79 25.09 4.75
N ARG A 576 -34.42 24.61 3.57
CA ARG A 576 -35.34 23.92 2.66
C ARG A 576 -35.60 22.50 3.16
N GLU A 577 -36.78 21.95 2.87
CA GLU A 577 -37.21 20.59 3.24
C GLU A 577 -37.55 20.43 4.73
N THR A 578 -38.03 19.28 5.12
CA THR A 578 -38.40 18.98 6.52
C THR A 578 -37.16 18.87 7.41
N LEU A 579 -37.28 19.15 8.69
CA LEU A 579 -36.20 19.03 9.67
C LEU A 579 -35.59 17.61 9.67
N SER A 580 -36.44 16.58 9.57
CA SER A 580 -35.98 15.18 9.51
C SER A 580 -35.12 14.88 8.29
N TYR A 581 -35.48 15.43 7.13
CA TYR A 581 -34.69 15.32 5.92
C TYR A 581 -33.34 16.02 6.07
N ARG A 582 -33.33 17.24 6.59
CA ARG A 582 -32.13 18.05 6.81
C ARG A 582 -31.14 17.40 7.78
N ILE A 583 -31.65 16.78 8.84
CA ILE A 583 -30.84 16.00 9.78
C ILE A 583 -30.20 14.81 9.06
N ARG A 584 -31.01 14.03 8.31
CA ARG A 584 -30.51 12.88 7.56
C ARG A 584 -29.45 13.27 6.53
N GLU A 585 -29.66 14.37 5.84
CA GLU A 585 -28.71 14.88 4.84
C GLU A 585 -27.39 15.29 5.51
N ALA A 586 -27.43 15.98 6.66
CA ALA A 586 -26.24 16.30 7.43
C ALA A 586 -25.48 15.04 7.91
N GLU A 587 -26.22 13.99 8.33
CA GLU A 587 -25.63 12.68 8.67
C GLU A 587 -24.97 12.01 7.45
N MET A 588 -25.63 12.05 6.28
CA MET A 588 -25.06 11.51 5.03
C MET A 588 -23.79 12.26 4.59
N ARG A 589 -23.78 13.58 4.78
CA ARG A 589 -22.63 14.45 4.52
C ARG A 589 -21.54 14.35 5.60
N LYS A 590 -21.76 13.52 6.64
CA LYS A 590 -20.79 13.30 7.73
C LYS A 590 -20.44 14.57 8.50
N VAL A 591 -21.35 15.55 8.57
CA VAL A 591 -21.11 16.83 9.27
C VAL A 591 -20.88 16.57 10.77
N PRO A 592 -19.79 17.09 11.38
CA PRO A 592 -19.46 16.83 12.80
C PRO A 592 -20.53 17.31 13.78
N TYR A 593 -21.06 18.51 13.56
CA TYR A 593 -22.05 19.11 14.45
C TYR A 593 -23.29 19.62 13.70
N MET A 594 -24.45 19.35 14.25
CA MET A 594 -25.71 19.97 13.87
C MET A 594 -26.16 20.88 15.00
N ALA A 595 -26.50 22.14 14.70
CA ALA A 595 -27.04 23.13 15.63
C ALA A 595 -28.50 23.43 15.25
N VAL A 596 -29.44 22.91 16.02
CA VAL A 596 -30.88 23.16 15.80
C VAL A 596 -31.26 24.46 16.49
N VAL A 597 -32.02 25.31 15.79
CA VAL A 597 -32.46 26.62 16.24
C VAL A 597 -33.99 26.72 16.14
N GLY A 598 -34.64 26.83 17.26
CA GLY A 598 -36.09 27.06 17.38
C GLY A 598 -36.39 28.25 18.27
N GLU A 599 -37.66 28.42 18.62
CA GLU A 599 -38.14 29.54 19.42
C GLU A 599 -37.39 29.67 20.77
N ARG A 600 -37.27 28.55 21.50
CA ARG A 600 -36.62 28.52 22.82
C ARG A 600 -35.13 28.85 22.74
N GLU A 601 -34.44 28.34 21.69
CA GLU A 601 -33.03 28.58 21.47
C GLU A 601 -32.78 30.05 21.10
N VAL A 602 -33.68 30.67 20.32
CA VAL A 602 -33.56 32.08 19.95
C VAL A 602 -33.77 32.98 21.18
N GLU A 603 -34.83 32.73 21.96
CA GLU A 603 -35.12 33.53 23.16
C GLU A 603 -34.02 33.42 24.23
N ALA A 604 -33.44 32.23 24.40
CA ALA A 604 -32.41 31.96 25.40
C ALA A 604 -30.96 32.24 24.92
N GLY A 605 -30.75 32.59 23.67
CA GLY A 605 -29.38 32.75 23.09
C GLY A 605 -28.58 31.43 23.06
N THR A 606 -29.28 30.29 22.95
CA THR A 606 -28.69 28.95 22.94
C THR A 606 -28.82 28.28 21.57
N VAL A 607 -28.27 27.07 21.44
CA VAL A 607 -28.47 26.14 20.34
C VAL A 607 -28.62 24.72 20.89
N ALA A 608 -29.46 23.91 20.24
CA ALA A 608 -29.52 22.48 20.54
C ALA A 608 -28.52 21.72 19.64
N VAL A 609 -27.39 21.35 20.25
CA VAL A 609 -26.24 20.75 19.53
C VAL A 609 -26.38 19.24 19.52
N ARG A 610 -26.17 18.63 18.36
CA ARG A 610 -26.04 17.20 18.16
C ARG A 610 -24.70 16.88 17.51
N LYS A 611 -23.84 16.13 18.20
CA LYS A 611 -22.55 15.65 17.66
C LYS A 611 -22.78 14.38 16.83
N ARG A 612 -22.05 14.25 15.73
CA ARG A 612 -21.99 13.03 14.91
C ARG A 612 -21.69 11.81 15.80
N GLY A 613 -22.33 10.67 15.50
CA GLY A 613 -22.10 9.42 16.25
C GLY A 613 -22.86 9.31 17.58
N THR A 614 -23.46 10.39 18.12
CA THR A 614 -24.17 10.36 19.41
C THR A 614 -25.66 9.96 19.32
N GLY A 615 -26.10 9.52 18.14
CA GLY A 615 -27.48 9.15 17.88
C GLY A 615 -28.44 10.36 18.00
N ARG A 616 -29.52 10.24 18.76
CA ARG A 616 -30.51 11.33 18.97
C ARG A 616 -30.19 12.23 20.15
N LYS A 617 -29.06 12.06 20.81
CA LYS A 617 -28.63 12.87 21.94
C LYS A 617 -28.44 14.33 21.52
N GLN A 618 -29.07 15.27 22.22
CA GLN A 618 -28.89 16.70 22.01
C GLN A 618 -28.48 17.35 23.33
N GLU A 619 -27.66 18.37 23.23
CA GLU A 619 -27.22 19.21 24.34
C GLU A 619 -27.64 20.65 24.05
N ILE A 620 -28.29 21.32 25.01
CA ILE A 620 -28.60 22.75 24.88
C ILE A 620 -27.41 23.53 25.41
N VAL A 621 -26.78 24.35 24.57
CA VAL A 621 -25.57 25.09 24.89
C VAL A 621 -25.74 26.55 24.49
N GLU A 622 -25.19 27.47 25.27
CA GLU A 622 -25.08 28.88 24.92
C GLU A 622 -24.22 29.03 23.67
N ARG A 623 -24.62 29.89 22.72
CA ARG A 623 -23.95 30.08 21.42
C ARG A 623 -22.46 30.41 21.57
N GLY A 624 -22.09 31.29 22.50
CA GLY A 624 -20.70 31.65 22.77
C GLY A 624 -19.87 30.46 23.28
N ARG A 625 -20.41 29.70 24.25
CA ARG A 625 -19.71 28.51 24.77
C ARG A 625 -19.55 27.41 23.73
N PHE A 626 -20.52 27.26 22.83
CA PHE A 626 -20.37 26.30 21.73
C PHE A 626 -19.27 26.72 20.76
N LEU A 627 -19.21 28.01 20.42
CA LEU A 627 -18.13 28.56 19.61
C LEU A 627 -16.75 28.33 20.25
N ASP A 628 -16.60 28.64 21.55
CA ASP A 628 -15.35 28.42 22.28
C ASP A 628 -14.91 26.95 22.25
N ARG A 629 -15.88 26.00 22.41
CA ARG A 629 -15.63 24.56 22.29
C ARG A 629 -15.12 24.19 20.91
N LEU A 630 -15.78 24.66 19.84
CA LEU A 630 -15.36 24.38 18.47
C LEU A 630 -13.93 24.89 18.19
N LEU A 631 -13.63 26.10 18.62
CA LEU A 631 -12.29 26.70 18.46
C LEU A 631 -11.21 25.92 19.23
N GLN A 632 -11.55 25.43 20.42
CA GLN A 632 -10.66 24.58 21.21
C GLN A 632 -10.42 23.25 20.51
N GLU A 633 -11.47 22.52 20.10
CA GLU A 633 -11.35 21.22 19.41
C GLU A 633 -10.53 21.34 18.10
N ILE A 634 -10.72 22.44 17.35
CA ILE A 634 -9.95 22.70 16.12
C ILE A 634 -8.47 22.98 16.45
N ARG A 635 -8.20 23.82 17.46
CA ARG A 635 -6.83 24.17 17.86
C ARG A 635 -6.06 22.93 18.35
N GLU A 636 -6.70 22.10 19.13
CA GLU A 636 -6.13 20.87 19.68
C GLU A 636 -6.13 19.72 18.67
N ARG A 637 -6.72 19.90 17.48
CA ARG A 637 -6.87 18.87 16.43
C ARG A 637 -7.43 17.58 16.98
N VAL A 638 -8.48 17.69 17.81
CA VAL A 638 -9.12 16.55 18.45
C VAL A 638 -9.58 15.55 17.40
N LEU A 639 -9.18 14.29 17.57
CA LEU A 639 -9.68 13.16 16.80
C LEU A 639 -10.96 12.64 17.45
N ASP A 640 -11.98 12.29 16.67
CA ASP A 640 -13.33 11.87 17.18
C ASP A 640 -13.29 10.51 17.90
#